data_cc11959be045f0a2daef4aa108d4e28d
#
_entry.id   cc11959be045f0a2daef4aa108d4e28d
#
_cell.length_a   1.000
_cell.length_b   1.000
_cell.length_c   1.000
_cell.angle_alpha   90.00
_cell.angle_beta   90.00
_cell.angle_gamma   90.00
#
_symmetry.space_group_name_H-M   'P 1'
#
loop_
_entity.id
_entity.type
_entity.pdbx_description
1 polymer ?
#
loop_
_entity_poly.entity_id
_entity_poly.type
_entity_poly.pdbx_seq_one_letter_code
_entity_poly.pdbx_strand_id
1 'polypeptide(L)'
;MRTAHLLRAATLAAGLSIVCAVSAQDLYVGTNYHPHDSNPETWKHDIALMKAAGFRVVRMGHLAWDSYEPADGKFAFAWFDQVMDMMNDAGIKVILDIAVRPAPIWLHQKYPSMNITDSSGCVLYPNHRYMVDVGDPMYQEYALRFTDALTRHYANHRALLAFGIDNEPGDGPISYSATVKTRFIAWLRAKYGTVENLNLAWASQRWSRRIGAFEEVGLPASGTVEGPPERVLDFRRFISDEVNGILQKVIAKVNANAPGVLTTTNMWYYSSMKYFDYSGLAYAGSIARGGCGFYPGNSLRKNEGIESALFGIARIQFENTTPFWCTEFTTHTAVPGSIRKSAYASLMEGNQLVCGWTWRAMNGGEEQYLQGMVDWDGAPNRKYEEYKTIAAEFRKIGPFGFPYRPRPEVALAFSFDSQIASASFPERHDEQIQTAFNVFNRRNVDTRVVEISRSPLHYKLLVVPGVALMDGQMASKIREYVHQGGTVVMTGYSAMVDAHGQVFSSQLPGGLSDVFGIRVSGFEETEQFNELSRIGLKGGMLRLAYGGRRIDCQSPRFDVIHPQDATVLGRIVSLDQDYPIVTSHPYGAGTAIYVGLPAREDVLGALLGDLIDRLGINTGPVVPGGVMARRIDATHLLYLNLEGTAKRIELKGKARSILNDRDYVDAFPLDPYQPEFVEIRP
;
A
#
# COMPACT_ATOMS: atom_id res chain seq x y z
N MET A 1 49.67 44.70 0.49
CA MET A 1 49.08 45.71 -0.45
C MET A 1 48.33 44.96 -1.56
N ARG A 2 46.99 45.13 -1.51
CA ARG A 2 45.97 45.09 -2.59
C ARG A 2 46.15 44.08 -3.72
N THR A 3 45.52 42.94 -3.65
CA THR A 3 44.22 42.46 -4.23
C THR A 3 43.89 42.94 -5.65
N ALA A 4 43.75 42.00 -6.58
CA ALA A 4 42.91 42.14 -7.74
C ALA A 4 42.26 40.75 -8.06
N HIS A 5 40.95 40.66 -7.80
CA HIS A 5 40.08 39.54 -8.22
C HIS A 5 39.74 39.68 -9.71
N LEU A 6 39.94 38.62 -10.48
CA LEU A 6 39.38 38.44 -11.82
C LEU A 6 38.19 37.52 -11.72
N LEU A 7 36.98 38.08 -11.84
CA LEU A 7 35.76 37.36 -12.11
C LEU A 7 35.80 36.77 -13.53
N ARG A 8 35.73 35.45 -13.64
CA ARG A 8 35.32 34.78 -14.89
C ARG A 8 33.82 34.47 -14.79
N ALA A 9 33.02 35.20 -15.57
CA ALA A 9 31.62 34.88 -15.81
C ALA A 9 31.56 33.63 -16.71
N ALA A 10 31.08 32.54 -16.16
CA ALA A 10 30.70 31.33 -16.92
C ALA A 10 29.23 31.52 -17.36
N THR A 11 29.04 31.72 -18.65
CA THR A 11 27.71 31.74 -19.28
C THR A 11 27.17 30.29 -19.29
N LEU A 12 26.28 29.98 -18.36
CA LEU A 12 25.48 28.75 -18.43
C LEU A 12 24.39 28.98 -19.50
N ALA A 13 24.52 28.28 -20.62
CA ALA A 13 23.41 28.11 -21.55
C ALA A 13 22.36 27.20 -20.89
N ALA A 14 21.30 27.81 -20.32
CA ALA A 14 20.16 27.11 -19.85
C ALA A 14 19.36 26.58 -21.06
N GLY A 15 19.56 25.34 -21.40
CA GLY A 15 18.63 24.58 -22.24
C GLY A 15 17.29 24.47 -21.47
N LEU A 16 16.29 25.26 -21.87
CA LEU A 16 14.92 25.08 -21.43
C LEU A 16 14.41 23.75 -21.98
N SER A 17 14.59 22.68 -21.24
CA SER A 17 13.77 21.50 -21.38
C SER A 17 12.38 21.89 -20.89
N ILE A 18 11.42 22.04 -21.80
CA ILE A 18 10.01 22.17 -21.46
C ILE A 18 9.57 20.79 -20.92
N VAL A 19 9.88 20.54 -19.65
CA VAL A 19 9.19 19.49 -18.90
C VAL A 19 7.75 19.98 -18.79
N CYS A 20 6.81 19.29 -19.47
CA CYS A 20 5.38 19.51 -19.24
C CYS A 20 5.14 19.24 -17.74
N ALA A 21 5.12 20.30 -16.96
CA ALA A 21 4.78 20.19 -15.55
C ALA A 21 3.39 19.56 -15.46
N VAL A 22 3.32 18.39 -14.85
CA VAL A 22 2.03 17.79 -14.44
C VAL A 22 1.39 18.83 -13.53
N SER A 23 0.31 19.46 -13.99
CA SER A 23 -0.42 20.39 -13.13
C SER A 23 -0.90 19.61 -11.90
N ALA A 24 -0.61 20.13 -10.72
CA ALA A 24 -1.07 19.54 -9.47
C ALA A 24 -2.62 19.49 -9.36
N GLN A 25 -3.32 20.06 -10.31
CA GLN A 25 -4.79 20.16 -10.39
C GLN A 25 -5.41 19.23 -11.46
N ASP A 26 -4.61 18.52 -12.27
CA ASP A 26 -5.14 17.64 -13.29
C ASP A 26 -5.59 16.30 -12.68
N LEU A 27 -6.82 15.89 -12.98
CA LEU A 27 -7.29 14.51 -12.79
C LEU A 27 -7.15 13.72 -14.09
N TYR A 28 -6.64 12.51 -13.99
CA TYR A 28 -6.38 11.65 -15.13
C TYR A 28 -7.29 10.43 -15.15
N VAL A 29 -7.84 10.12 -16.30
CA VAL A 29 -8.52 8.85 -16.58
C VAL A 29 -7.90 8.25 -17.83
N GLY A 30 -7.67 6.95 -17.79
CA GLY A 30 -7.07 6.22 -18.88
C GLY A 30 -7.11 4.71 -18.69
N THR A 31 -6.19 4.02 -19.33
CA THR A 31 -6.18 2.56 -19.37
C THR A 31 -4.76 1.99 -19.49
N ASN A 32 -4.59 0.76 -19.05
CA ASN A 32 -3.45 -0.07 -19.42
C ASN A 32 -3.64 -0.56 -20.85
N TYR A 33 -2.63 -0.37 -21.70
CA TYR A 33 -2.69 -0.69 -23.11
C TYR A 33 -1.49 -1.55 -23.54
N HIS A 34 -1.79 -2.66 -24.24
CA HIS A 34 -0.81 -3.65 -24.69
C HIS A 34 -0.68 -3.65 -26.20
N PRO A 35 -0.01 -2.65 -26.82
CA PRO A 35 0.09 -2.55 -28.27
C PRO A 35 0.92 -3.69 -28.90
N HIS A 36 1.80 -4.34 -28.14
CA HIS A 36 2.58 -5.49 -28.58
C HIS A 36 1.72 -6.74 -28.89
N ASP A 37 0.47 -6.79 -28.37
CA ASP A 37 -0.48 -7.88 -28.65
C ASP A 37 -1.30 -7.65 -29.93
N SER A 38 -1.02 -6.58 -30.70
CA SER A 38 -1.84 -6.17 -31.83
C SER A 38 -0.99 -5.56 -32.98
N ASN A 39 -1.62 -4.89 -33.93
CA ASN A 39 -1.00 -4.36 -35.13
C ASN A 39 -1.36 -2.88 -35.36
N PRO A 40 -0.72 -2.17 -36.30
CA PRO A 40 -0.93 -0.73 -36.53
C PRO A 40 -2.36 -0.31 -36.84
N GLU A 41 -3.14 -1.14 -37.51
CA GLU A 41 -4.56 -0.82 -37.81
C GLU A 41 -5.40 -0.86 -36.53
N THR A 42 -5.15 -1.83 -35.67
CA THR A 42 -5.75 -1.93 -34.33
C THR A 42 -5.35 -0.73 -33.46
N TRP A 43 -4.08 -0.31 -33.48
CA TRP A 43 -3.63 0.85 -32.71
C TRP A 43 -4.37 2.13 -33.07
N LYS A 44 -4.57 2.39 -34.38
CA LYS A 44 -5.35 3.55 -34.86
C LYS A 44 -6.77 3.55 -34.32
N HIS A 45 -7.44 2.40 -34.39
CA HIS A 45 -8.81 2.24 -33.92
C HIS A 45 -8.87 2.44 -32.40
N ASP A 46 -8.02 1.78 -31.65
CA ASP A 46 -7.99 1.84 -30.20
C ASP A 46 -7.70 3.26 -29.68
N ILE A 47 -6.71 3.95 -30.26
CA ILE A 47 -6.32 5.31 -29.86
C ILE A 47 -7.44 6.31 -30.21
N ALA A 48 -8.14 6.11 -31.34
CA ALA A 48 -9.30 6.95 -31.66
C ALA A 48 -10.44 6.80 -30.66
N LEU A 49 -10.71 5.58 -30.18
CA LEU A 49 -11.69 5.33 -29.13
C LEU A 49 -11.24 5.91 -27.78
N MET A 50 -9.98 5.76 -27.38
CA MET A 50 -9.43 6.35 -26.16
C MET A 50 -9.57 7.88 -26.17
N LYS A 51 -9.25 8.51 -27.30
CA LYS A 51 -9.43 9.96 -27.49
C LYS A 51 -10.91 10.36 -27.40
N ALA A 52 -11.81 9.60 -28.01
CA ALA A 52 -13.26 9.85 -27.96
C ALA A 52 -13.83 9.67 -26.55
N ALA A 53 -13.27 8.76 -25.73
CA ALA A 53 -13.58 8.63 -24.31
C ALA A 53 -13.03 9.78 -23.46
N GLY A 54 -12.14 10.61 -24.01
CA GLY A 54 -11.50 11.71 -23.28
C GLY A 54 -10.38 11.25 -22.36
N PHE A 55 -9.77 10.11 -22.63
CA PHE A 55 -8.61 9.63 -21.90
C PHE A 55 -7.41 10.53 -22.13
N ARG A 56 -6.64 10.78 -21.08
CA ARG A 56 -5.49 11.66 -21.11
C ARG A 56 -4.18 10.96 -20.79
N VAL A 57 -4.24 9.74 -20.25
CA VAL A 57 -3.06 8.95 -19.87
C VAL A 57 -3.30 7.49 -20.25
N VAL A 58 -2.27 6.82 -20.73
CA VAL A 58 -2.20 5.37 -20.84
C VAL A 58 -0.95 4.86 -20.15
N ARG A 59 -1.00 3.64 -19.61
CA ARG A 59 0.16 2.89 -19.13
C ARG A 59 0.49 1.82 -20.15
N MET A 60 1.73 1.80 -20.64
CA MET A 60 2.20 0.90 -21.72
C MET A 60 3.56 0.32 -21.37
N GLY A 61 4.00 -0.70 -22.12
CA GLY A 61 5.28 -1.38 -21.90
C GLY A 61 5.23 -2.42 -20.77
N HIS A 62 4.06 -2.66 -20.25
CA HIS A 62 3.81 -3.58 -19.16
C HIS A 62 4.23 -5.01 -19.55
N LEU A 63 5.13 -5.60 -18.74
CA LEU A 63 5.65 -6.97 -18.88
C LEU A 63 6.21 -7.32 -20.28
N ALA A 64 6.72 -6.34 -21.05
CA ALA A 64 7.01 -6.47 -22.47
C ALA A 64 8.52 -6.38 -22.80
N TRP A 65 9.42 -6.81 -21.90
CA TRP A 65 10.87 -6.72 -22.12
C TRP A 65 11.29 -7.41 -23.43
N ASP A 66 10.80 -8.62 -23.71
CA ASP A 66 11.15 -9.38 -24.92
C ASP A 66 10.65 -8.70 -26.21
N SER A 67 9.57 -7.92 -26.16
CA SER A 67 9.07 -7.15 -27.29
C SER A 67 10.00 -5.97 -27.65
N TYR A 68 10.73 -5.45 -26.69
CA TYR A 68 11.75 -4.41 -26.88
C TYR A 68 13.14 -4.98 -27.17
N GLU A 69 13.47 -6.15 -26.60
CA GLU A 69 14.74 -6.83 -26.78
C GLU A 69 14.50 -8.32 -27.08
N PRO A 70 14.06 -8.65 -28.33
CA PRO A 70 13.72 -10.01 -28.73
C PRO A 70 14.91 -10.97 -28.77
N ALA A 71 16.12 -10.46 -28.78
CA ALA A 71 17.36 -11.23 -28.65
C ALA A 71 18.43 -10.36 -27.98
N ASP A 72 19.43 -11.01 -27.40
CA ASP A 72 20.50 -10.39 -26.64
C ASP A 72 21.14 -9.20 -27.38
N GLY A 73 20.98 -8.00 -26.80
CA GLY A 73 21.52 -6.73 -27.32
C GLY A 73 20.84 -6.22 -28.60
N LYS A 74 19.77 -6.86 -29.06
CA LYS A 74 19.05 -6.42 -30.25
C LYS A 74 17.75 -5.73 -29.86
N PHE A 75 17.82 -4.41 -29.73
CA PHE A 75 16.67 -3.58 -29.38
C PHE A 75 15.81 -3.27 -30.60
N ALA A 76 14.48 -3.43 -30.47
CA ALA A 76 13.47 -3.24 -31.49
C ALA A 76 12.47 -2.15 -31.08
N PHE A 77 12.90 -0.89 -30.99
CA PHE A 77 12.06 0.22 -30.54
C PHE A 77 11.12 0.78 -31.64
N ALA A 78 11.44 0.60 -32.92
CA ALA A 78 10.74 1.27 -34.02
C ALA A 78 9.21 1.06 -34.07
N TRP A 79 8.72 -0.12 -33.69
CA TRP A 79 7.29 -0.39 -33.60
C TRP A 79 6.61 0.42 -32.48
N PHE A 80 7.30 0.56 -31.36
CA PHE A 80 6.77 1.28 -30.20
C PHE A 80 6.89 2.81 -30.38
N ASP A 81 7.93 3.28 -31.11
CA ASP A 81 8.04 4.68 -31.52
C ASP A 81 6.77 5.14 -32.26
N GLN A 82 6.25 4.32 -33.16
CA GLN A 82 4.99 4.61 -33.87
C GLN A 82 3.81 4.78 -32.91
N VAL A 83 3.70 3.88 -31.92
CA VAL A 83 2.62 3.96 -30.90
C VAL A 83 2.78 5.21 -30.04
N MET A 84 4.00 5.51 -29.62
CA MET A 84 4.29 6.71 -28.81
C MET A 84 3.98 8.00 -29.58
N ASP A 85 4.32 8.07 -30.87
CA ASP A 85 3.98 9.19 -31.74
C ASP A 85 2.47 9.33 -31.91
N MET A 86 1.76 8.23 -32.15
CA MET A 86 0.29 8.23 -32.25
C MET A 86 -0.38 8.69 -30.95
N MET A 87 0.14 8.32 -29.79
CA MET A 87 -0.36 8.81 -28.49
C MET A 87 -0.11 10.31 -28.35
N ASN A 88 1.07 10.80 -28.74
CA ASN A 88 1.37 12.24 -28.74
C ASN A 88 0.39 13.01 -29.61
N ASP A 89 0.12 12.54 -30.83
CA ASP A 89 -0.79 13.19 -31.78
C ASP A 89 -2.25 13.15 -31.31
N ALA A 90 -2.60 12.13 -30.55
CA ALA A 90 -3.90 12.05 -29.88
C ALA A 90 -4.02 12.96 -28.64
N GLY A 91 -2.90 13.53 -28.15
CA GLY A 91 -2.85 14.30 -26.91
C GLY A 91 -2.91 13.44 -25.64
N ILE A 92 -2.56 12.16 -25.75
CA ILE A 92 -2.56 11.19 -24.66
C ILE A 92 -1.13 11.04 -24.14
N LYS A 93 -0.93 11.19 -22.83
CA LYS A 93 0.35 10.98 -22.15
C LYS A 93 0.54 9.49 -21.82
N VAL A 94 1.81 9.10 -21.66
CA VAL A 94 2.21 7.71 -21.45
C VAL A 94 2.98 7.57 -20.14
N ILE A 95 2.52 6.66 -19.29
CA ILE A 95 3.35 6.04 -18.25
C ILE A 95 4.01 4.83 -18.92
N LEU A 96 5.33 4.91 -19.12
CA LEU A 96 6.10 3.85 -19.77
C LEU A 96 6.70 2.93 -18.72
N ASP A 97 6.25 1.69 -18.66
CA ASP A 97 6.76 0.72 -17.72
C ASP A 97 8.16 0.20 -18.13
N ILE A 98 9.06 0.20 -17.16
CA ILE A 98 10.32 -0.52 -17.20
C ILE A 98 10.07 -1.84 -16.45
N ALA A 99 9.36 -2.73 -17.10
CA ALA A 99 9.06 -4.05 -16.56
C ALA A 99 10.30 -4.94 -16.69
N VAL A 100 11.18 -4.91 -15.69
CA VAL A 100 12.36 -5.78 -15.63
C VAL A 100 11.98 -7.23 -15.31
N ARG A 101 10.75 -7.50 -14.94
CA ARG A 101 10.12 -8.83 -14.83
C ARG A 101 8.84 -8.88 -15.68
N PRO A 102 8.61 -9.96 -16.42
CA PRO A 102 9.45 -11.16 -16.58
C PRO A 102 10.72 -10.86 -17.36
N ALA A 103 11.78 -11.58 -17.04
CA ALA A 103 12.95 -11.60 -17.90
C ALA A 103 12.67 -12.43 -19.17
N PRO A 104 13.23 -12.09 -20.34
CA PRO A 104 13.03 -12.84 -21.57
C PRO A 104 13.53 -14.29 -21.45
N ILE A 105 12.85 -15.22 -22.12
CA ILE A 105 13.25 -16.66 -22.11
C ILE A 105 14.68 -16.88 -22.58
N TRP A 106 15.15 -16.09 -23.58
CA TRP A 106 16.53 -16.20 -24.05
C TRP A 106 17.54 -15.88 -22.93
N LEU A 107 17.21 -15.01 -21.98
CA LEU A 107 18.07 -14.66 -20.86
C LEU A 107 18.11 -15.80 -19.84
N HIS A 108 16.98 -16.41 -19.53
CA HIS A 108 16.88 -17.60 -18.67
C HIS A 108 17.66 -18.79 -19.23
N GLN A 109 17.66 -18.95 -20.56
CA GLN A 109 18.45 -19.98 -21.23
C GLN A 109 19.95 -19.70 -21.18
N LYS A 110 20.33 -18.44 -21.31
CA LYS A 110 21.72 -18.01 -21.27
C LYS A 110 22.32 -18.10 -19.87
N TYR A 111 21.54 -17.78 -18.84
CA TYR A 111 21.98 -17.77 -17.44
C TYR A 111 20.98 -18.50 -16.55
N PRO A 112 21.03 -19.86 -16.53
CA PRO A 112 20.08 -20.66 -15.73
C PRO A 112 20.16 -20.43 -14.22
N SER A 113 21.23 -19.78 -13.70
CA SER A 113 21.38 -19.44 -12.28
C SER A 113 20.28 -18.51 -11.75
N MET A 114 19.66 -17.72 -12.64
CA MET A 114 18.55 -16.81 -12.28
C MET A 114 17.20 -17.50 -12.20
N ASN A 115 17.10 -18.78 -12.58
CA ASN A 115 15.86 -19.54 -12.48
C ASN A 115 15.50 -19.78 -11.01
N ILE A 116 14.22 -19.72 -10.70
CA ILE A 116 13.73 -20.04 -9.37
C ILE A 116 13.98 -21.50 -9.06
N THR A 117 14.54 -21.78 -7.90
CA THR A 117 14.59 -23.11 -7.31
C THR A 117 13.56 -23.13 -6.16
N ASP A 118 12.62 -24.04 -6.20
CA ASP A 118 11.62 -24.13 -5.13
C ASP A 118 12.21 -24.71 -3.83
N SER A 119 11.40 -24.77 -2.78
CA SER A 119 11.82 -25.27 -1.47
C SER A 119 12.11 -26.77 -1.44
N SER A 120 11.73 -27.53 -2.46
CA SER A 120 12.07 -28.96 -2.62
C SER A 120 13.40 -29.15 -3.37
N GLY A 121 13.99 -28.08 -3.90
CA GLY A 121 15.22 -28.10 -4.69
C GLY A 121 15.00 -28.26 -6.19
N CYS A 122 13.74 -28.23 -6.67
CA CYS A 122 13.45 -28.31 -8.10
C CYS A 122 13.63 -26.94 -8.75
N VAL A 123 14.36 -26.90 -9.86
CA VAL A 123 14.46 -25.70 -10.70
C VAL A 123 13.20 -25.58 -11.54
N LEU A 124 12.52 -24.46 -11.41
CA LEU A 124 11.27 -24.20 -12.09
C LEU A 124 11.52 -23.58 -13.47
N TYR A 125 10.76 -24.03 -14.47
CA TYR A 125 10.77 -23.37 -15.77
C TYR A 125 10.06 -21.98 -15.65
N PRO A 126 10.59 -20.91 -16.26
CA PRO A 126 10.00 -19.58 -16.17
C PRO A 126 8.74 -19.44 -17.03
N ASN A 127 7.66 -20.08 -16.61
CA ASN A 127 6.37 -20.11 -17.30
C ASN A 127 5.31 -19.18 -16.66
N HIS A 128 5.73 -18.31 -15.76
CA HIS A 128 4.89 -17.29 -15.13
C HIS A 128 5.65 -15.98 -15.02
N ARG A 129 4.93 -14.86 -15.02
CA ARG A 129 5.45 -13.48 -15.14
C ARG A 129 6.52 -13.07 -14.10
N TYR A 130 6.55 -13.65 -12.91
CA TYR A 130 7.48 -13.22 -11.85
C TYR A 130 8.53 -14.27 -11.45
N MET A 131 8.85 -15.20 -12.34
CA MET A 131 9.73 -16.34 -12.03
C MET A 131 11.21 -16.03 -12.31
N VAL A 132 11.78 -15.09 -11.56
CA VAL A 132 13.21 -14.78 -11.64
C VAL A 132 13.79 -14.50 -10.25
N ASP A 133 15.00 -14.99 -9.97
CA ASP A 133 15.79 -14.63 -8.80
C ASP A 133 16.33 -13.20 -8.98
N VAL A 134 15.67 -12.23 -8.36
CA VAL A 134 16.00 -10.81 -8.49
C VAL A 134 17.36 -10.44 -7.93
N GLY A 135 17.92 -11.27 -7.06
CA GLY A 135 19.27 -11.11 -6.51
C GLY A 135 20.38 -11.67 -7.41
N ASP A 136 20.05 -12.40 -8.49
CA ASP A 136 21.07 -12.95 -9.38
C ASP A 136 21.86 -11.85 -10.09
N PRO A 137 23.22 -11.86 -10.05
CA PRO A 137 24.03 -10.80 -10.62
C PRO A 137 23.84 -10.60 -12.12
N MET A 138 23.67 -11.70 -12.88
CA MET A 138 23.49 -11.61 -14.32
C MET A 138 22.13 -11.06 -14.69
N TYR A 139 21.09 -11.47 -13.97
CA TYR A 139 19.78 -10.83 -14.11
C TYR A 139 19.86 -9.32 -13.86
N GLN A 140 20.49 -8.89 -12.76
CA GLN A 140 20.62 -7.46 -12.44
C GLN A 140 21.39 -6.69 -13.51
N GLU A 141 22.47 -7.25 -14.03
CA GLU A 141 23.26 -6.63 -15.11
C GLU A 141 22.39 -6.39 -16.35
N TYR A 142 21.65 -7.40 -16.79
CA TYR A 142 20.80 -7.31 -17.98
C TYR A 142 19.57 -6.43 -17.76
N ALA A 143 18.94 -6.47 -16.59
CA ALA A 143 17.84 -5.57 -16.23
C ALA A 143 18.28 -4.09 -16.27
N LEU A 144 19.49 -3.79 -15.78
CA LEU A 144 20.04 -2.42 -15.82
C LEU A 144 20.45 -2.00 -17.24
N ARG A 145 20.96 -2.93 -18.08
CA ARG A 145 21.23 -2.69 -19.49
C ARG A 145 19.94 -2.36 -20.26
N PHE A 146 18.90 -3.16 -20.06
CA PHE A 146 17.59 -2.91 -20.65
C PHE A 146 17.02 -1.56 -20.18
N THR A 147 17.08 -1.28 -18.89
CA THR A 147 16.68 0.02 -18.33
C THR A 147 17.42 1.18 -18.98
N ASP A 148 18.76 1.06 -19.13
CA ASP A 148 19.58 2.10 -19.75
C ASP A 148 19.16 2.36 -21.21
N ALA A 149 18.97 1.33 -21.99
CA ALA A 149 18.58 1.44 -23.39
C ALA A 149 17.19 2.08 -23.55
N LEU A 150 16.19 1.58 -22.81
CA LEU A 150 14.80 2.06 -22.88
C LEU A 150 14.70 3.52 -22.43
N THR A 151 15.32 3.85 -21.31
CA THR A 151 15.19 5.20 -20.73
C THR A 151 15.93 6.25 -21.54
N ARG A 152 17.12 5.96 -22.11
CA ARG A 152 17.81 6.86 -23.04
C ARG A 152 16.99 7.13 -24.30
N HIS A 153 16.35 6.09 -24.83
CA HIS A 153 15.56 6.20 -26.06
C HIS A 153 14.34 7.10 -25.88
N TYR A 154 13.61 6.94 -24.75
CA TYR A 154 12.34 7.66 -24.53
C TYR A 154 12.42 8.88 -23.61
N ALA A 155 13.57 9.21 -23.01
CA ALA A 155 13.73 10.31 -22.04
C ALA A 155 13.11 11.65 -22.47
N ASN A 156 13.20 11.97 -23.76
CA ASN A 156 12.73 13.24 -24.32
C ASN A 156 11.47 13.10 -25.16
N HIS A 157 10.80 11.95 -25.13
CA HIS A 157 9.61 11.74 -25.96
C HIS A 157 8.43 12.57 -25.43
N ARG A 158 7.76 13.34 -26.30
CA ARG A 158 6.71 14.30 -25.91
C ARG A 158 5.49 13.66 -25.23
N ALA A 159 5.18 12.42 -25.56
CA ALA A 159 4.10 11.69 -24.90
C ALA A 159 4.48 11.21 -23.49
N LEU A 160 5.76 11.07 -23.15
CA LEU A 160 6.19 10.53 -21.87
C LEU A 160 5.74 11.43 -20.71
N LEU A 161 5.03 10.83 -19.74
CA LEU A 161 4.60 11.44 -18.49
C LEU A 161 5.46 10.99 -17.32
N ALA A 162 5.71 9.68 -17.24
CA ALA A 162 6.44 9.04 -16.16
C ALA A 162 7.00 7.70 -16.62
N PHE A 163 8.00 7.20 -15.89
CA PHE A 163 8.40 5.79 -15.95
C PHE A 163 7.72 5.00 -14.83
N GLY A 164 7.10 3.87 -15.18
CA GLY A 164 6.67 2.85 -14.24
C GLY A 164 7.84 1.92 -13.91
N ILE A 165 8.08 1.69 -12.62
CA ILE A 165 9.23 0.91 -12.16
C ILE A 165 8.73 -0.45 -11.73
N ASP A 166 8.98 -1.46 -12.54
CA ASP A 166 8.51 -2.83 -12.36
C ASP A 166 6.97 -2.93 -12.21
N ASN A 167 6.47 -4.15 -12.07
CA ASN A 167 5.07 -4.41 -11.74
C ASN A 167 4.99 -5.33 -10.55
N GLU A 168 4.15 -4.96 -9.57
CA GLU A 168 3.88 -5.73 -8.36
C GLU A 168 5.16 -6.26 -7.70
N PRO A 169 6.15 -5.37 -7.39
CA PRO A 169 7.40 -5.81 -6.80
C PRO A 169 7.15 -6.57 -5.50
N GLY A 170 7.92 -7.65 -5.30
CA GLY A 170 7.75 -8.56 -4.16
C GLY A 170 6.68 -9.65 -4.36
N ASP A 171 5.93 -9.63 -5.46
CA ASP A 171 5.08 -10.76 -5.86
C ASP A 171 5.88 -11.82 -6.63
N GLY A 172 5.37 -13.04 -6.61
CA GLY A 172 6.00 -14.21 -7.22
C GLY A 172 6.70 -15.15 -6.22
N PRO A 173 7.22 -16.28 -6.72
CA PRO A 173 7.89 -17.26 -5.87
C PRO A 173 9.28 -16.79 -5.45
N ILE A 174 9.69 -17.18 -4.24
CA ILE A 174 11.06 -17.01 -3.73
C ILE A 174 11.93 -18.17 -4.18
N SER A 175 13.18 -17.89 -4.54
CA SER A 175 14.17 -18.92 -4.84
C SER A 175 14.89 -19.42 -3.57
N TYR A 176 15.07 -20.74 -3.51
CA TYR A 176 15.81 -21.45 -2.47
C TYR A 176 17.11 -22.07 -3.02
N SER A 177 17.68 -21.46 -4.04
CA SER A 177 18.89 -21.94 -4.71
C SER A 177 20.14 -21.81 -3.81
N ALA A 178 21.21 -22.52 -4.20
CA ALA A 178 22.51 -22.42 -3.53
C ALA A 178 23.09 -21.00 -3.58
N THR A 179 22.81 -20.25 -4.67
CA THR A 179 23.24 -18.85 -4.82
C THR A 179 22.51 -17.93 -3.86
N VAL A 180 21.21 -18.12 -3.68
CA VAL A 180 20.41 -17.41 -2.63
C VAL A 180 20.96 -17.72 -1.25
N LYS A 181 21.27 -19.00 -0.94
CA LYS A 181 21.88 -19.36 0.34
C LYS A 181 23.19 -18.61 0.57
N THR A 182 24.04 -18.54 -0.44
CA THR A 182 25.34 -17.83 -0.34
C THR A 182 25.14 -16.34 -0.06
N ARG A 183 24.21 -15.68 -0.74
CA ARG A 183 23.88 -14.26 -0.50
C ARG A 183 23.26 -14.02 0.87
N PHE A 184 22.37 -14.91 1.30
CA PHE A 184 21.79 -14.84 2.65
C PHE A 184 22.84 -14.97 3.75
N ILE A 185 23.79 -15.90 3.61
CA ILE A 185 24.91 -16.03 4.54
C ILE A 185 25.76 -14.74 4.58
N ALA A 186 26.04 -14.13 3.42
CA ALA A 186 26.77 -12.86 3.36
C ALA A 186 26.00 -11.73 4.07
N TRP A 187 24.69 -11.67 3.87
CA TRP A 187 23.80 -10.72 4.55
C TRP A 187 23.81 -10.91 6.08
N LEU A 188 23.73 -12.15 6.57
CA LEU A 188 23.80 -12.47 7.98
C LEU A 188 25.15 -12.09 8.60
N ARG A 189 26.24 -12.32 7.88
CA ARG A 189 27.60 -11.90 8.33
C ARG A 189 27.68 -10.38 8.48
N ALA A 190 27.13 -9.64 7.51
CA ALA A 190 27.10 -8.18 7.57
C ALA A 190 26.24 -7.68 8.74
N LYS A 191 25.12 -8.35 9.04
CA LYS A 191 24.19 -7.97 10.10
C LYS A 191 24.71 -8.31 11.50
N TYR A 192 25.25 -9.50 11.71
CA TYR A 192 25.56 -10.02 13.04
C TYR A 192 27.06 -10.01 13.39
N GLY A 193 27.92 -9.98 12.41
CA GLY A 193 29.37 -9.98 12.59
C GLY A 193 29.95 -11.34 13.03
N THR A 194 29.36 -11.97 14.07
CA THR A 194 29.82 -13.26 14.61
C THR A 194 28.70 -14.29 14.66
N VAL A 195 29.09 -15.58 14.70
CA VAL A 195 28.14 -16.70 14.83
C VAL A 195 27.49 -16.70 16.22
N GLU A 196 28.19 -16.25 17.23
CA GLU A 196 27.69 -16.12 18.61
C GLU A 196 26.53 -15.12 18.65
N ASN A 197 26.68 -13.95 18.03
CA ASN A 197 25.61 -12.95 17.93
C ASN A 197 24.41 -13.49 17.14
N LEU A 198 24.65 -14.22 16.05
CA LEU A 198 23.58 -14.88 15.28
C LEU A 198 22.84 -15.91 16.15
N ASN A 199 23.57 -16.76 16.88
CA ASN A 199 22.96 -17.77 17.76
C ASN A 199 22.13 -17.14 18.88
N LEU A 200 22.57 -16.01 19.44
CA LEU A 200 21.81 -15.26 20.44
C LEU A 200 20.53 -14.68 19.83
N ALA A 201 20.66 -14.03 18.67
CA ALA A 201 19.52 -13.41 17.96
C ALA A 201 18.46 -14.44 17.52
N TRP A 202 18.86 -15.67 17.20
CA TRP A 202 17.95 -16.74 16.76
C TRP A 202 17.53 -17.69 17.91
N ALA A 203 17.90 -17.40 19.15
CA ALA A 203 17.67 -18.28 20.29
C ALA A 203 18.08 -19.75 20.02
N SER A 204 19.17 -19.95 19.28
CA SER A 204 19.57 -21.25 18.71
C SER A 204 19.95 -22.31 19.73
N GLN A 205 20.18 -21.93 21.00
CA GLN A 205 20.40 -22.88 22.10
C GLN A 205 19.19 -23.77 22.39
N ARG A 206 18.00 -23.32 22.01
CA ARG A 206 16.76 -24.08 22.21
C ARG A 206 16.74 -25.28 21.25
N TRP A 207 16.53 -26.46 21.79
CA TRP A 207 16.42 -27.71 21.06
C TRP A 207 17.61 -28.06 20.16
N SER A 208 18.85 -27.69 20.61
CA SER A 208 20.09 -28.04 19.92
C SER A 208 20.19 -27.49 18.48
N ARG A 209 19.89 -26.22 18.30
CA ARG A 209 19.93 -25.56 16.98
C ARG A 209 21.10 -24.60 16.80
N ARG A 210 22.09 -24.60 17.72
CA ARG A 210 23.30 -23.77 17.61
C ARG A 210 24.06 -24.09 16.33
N ILE A 211 24.54 -23.01 15.70
CA ILE A 211 25.36 -23.03 14.50
C ILE A 211 26.81 -22.79 14.92
N GLY A 212 27.75 -23.59 14.42
CA GLY A 212 29.19 -23.45 14.66
C GLY A 212 29.88 -22.53 13.66
N ALA A 213 29.34 -22.42 12.46
CA ALA A 213 29.85 -21.56 11.40
C ALA A 213 28.68 -21.02 10.54
N PHE A 214 28.85 -19.84 9.93
CA PHE A 214 27.83 -19.27 9.06
C PHE A 214 27.45 -20.19 7.88
N GLU A 215 28.37 -21.02 7.39
CA GLU A 215 28.16 -21.99 6.33
C GLU A 215 27.14 -23.08 6.67
N GLU A 216 26.92 -23.33 7.96
CA GLU A 216 25.92 -24.29 8.45
C GLU A 216 24.49 -23.75 8.38
N VAL A 217 24.32 -22.44 8.11
CA VAL A 217 23.00 -21.83 7.95
C VAL A 217 22.26 -22.46 6.78
N GLY A 218 21.07 -23.00 7.05
CA GLY A 218 20.11 -23.43 6.02
C GLY A 218 19.08 -22.34 5.70
N LEU A 219 18.53 -22.35 4.49
CA LEU A 219 17.38 -21.52 4.15
C LEU A 219 16.13 -22.06 4.88
N PRO A 220 15.19 -21.19 5.33
CA PRO A 220 13.91 -21.64 5.86
C PRO A 220 13.08 -22.21 4.71
N ALA A 221 13.10 -23.53 4.56
CA ALA A 221 12.33 -24.21 3.53
C ALA A 221 10.83 -24.11 3.84
N SER A 222 10.00 -23.83 2.84
CA SER A 222 8.56 -23.97 2.97
C SER A 222 8.21 -25.46 3.10
N GLY A 223 7.27 -25.75 3.96
CA GLY A 223 6.85 -27.12 4.25
C GLY A 223 6.10 -27.15 5.58
N THR A 224 6.15 -28.26 6.27
CA THR A 224 5.48 -28.40 7.57
C THR A 224 6.17 -27.63 8.68
N VAL A 225 7.48 -27.29 8.53
CA VAL A 225 8.25 -26.58 9.57
C VAL A 225 9.27 -25.63 8.94
N GLU A 226 9.01 -24.33 8.99
CA GLU A 226 9.94 -23.30 8.51
C GLU A 226 11.14 -23.07 9.45
N GLY A 227 11.10 -23.60 10.66
CA GLY A 227 12.12 -23.45 11.71
C GLY A 227 11.84 -22.27 12.66
N PRO A 228 12.86 -21.79 13.41
CA PRO A 228 12.69 -20.70 14.33
C PRO A 228 12.16 -19.44 13.64
N PRO A 229 11.17 -18.73 14.23
CA PRO A 229 10.57 -17.54 13.62
C PRO A 229 11.57 -16.42 13.36
N GLU A 230 12.61 -16.31 14.18
CA GLU A 230 13.69 -15.33 14.04
C GLU A 230 14.47 -15.53 12.72
N ARG A 231 14.74 -16.79 12.35
CA ARG A 231 15.40 -17.14 11.07
C ARG A 231 14.51 -16.81 9.87
N VAL A 232 13.22 -17.10 9.97
CA VAL A 232 12.24 -16.79 8.93
C VAL A 232 12.12 -15.27 8.75
N LEU A 233 12.08 -14.52 9.85
CA LEU A 233 12.05 -13.05 9.83
C LEU A 233 13.27 -12.48 9.11
N ASP A 234 14.47 -12.95 9.42
CA ASP A 234 15.70 -12.50 8.77
C ASP A 234 15.74 -12.86 7.29
N PHE A 235 15.26 -14.03 6.91
CA PHE A 235 15.18 -14.42 5.51
C PHE A 235 14.21 -13.54 4.72
N ARG A 236 13.07 -13.17 5.30
CA ARG A 236 12.11 -12.26 4.67
C ARG A 236 12.67 -10.84 4.54
N ARG A 237 13.42 -10.36 5.53
CA ARG A 237 14.15 -9.08 5.46
C ARG A 237 15.17 -9.10 4.33
N PHE A 238 15.98 -10.17 4.25
CA PHE A 238 16.96 -10.35 3.19
C PHE A 238 16.31 -10.32 1.80
N ILE A 239 15.21 -11.03 1.57
CA ILE A 239 14.48 -10.99 0.29
C ILE A 239 13.97 -9.58 -0.01
N SER A 240 13.42 -8.87 0.99
CA SER A 240 12.99 -7.48 0.81
C SER A 240 14.15 -6.55 0.44
N ASP A 241 15.33 -6.74 1.04
CA ASP A 241 16.52 -5.96 0.72
C ASP A 241 17.00 -6.23 -0.72
N GLU A 242 16.91 -7.47 -1.22
CA GLU A 242 17.23 -7.81 -2.61
C GLU A 242 16.27 -7.14 -3.59
N VAL A 243 14.96 -7.19 -3.33
CA VAL A 243 13.94 -6.51 -4.15
C VAL A 243 14.16 -5.00 -4.16
N ASN A 244 14.33 -4.39 -2.98
CA ASN A 244 14.63 -2.96 -2.87
C ASN A 244 15.92 -2.59 -3.60
N GLY A 245 16.94 -3.43 -3.49
CA GLY A 245 18.26 -3.19 -4.08
C GLY A 245 18.22 -3.07 -5.61
N ILE A 246 17.51 -3.97 -6.30
CA ILE A 246 17.37 -3.88 -7.76
C ILE A 246 16.50 -2.69 -8.17
N LEU A 247 15.38 -2.43 -7.47
CA LEU A 247 14.51 -1.31 -7.81
C LEU A 247 15.22 0.04 -7.64
N GLN A 248 16.00 0.22 -6.57
CA GLN A 248 16.80 1.43 -6.37
C GLN A 248 17.83 1.63 -7.49
N LYS A 249 18.48 0.56 -7.96
CA LYS A 249 19.41 0.62 -9.10
C LYS A 249 18.70 1.02 -10.40
N VAL A 250 17.52 0.44 -10.67
CA VAL A 250 16.67 0.80 -11.82
C VAL A 250 16.27 2.28 -11.75
N ILE A 251 15.77 2.75 -10.61
CA ILE A 251 15.38 4.15 -10.41
C ILE A 251 16.58 5.10 -10.58
N ALA A 252 17.73 4.74 -10.02
CA ALA A 252 18.96 5.53 -10.18
C ALA A 252 19.34 5.67 -11.66
N LYS A 253 19.20 4.60 -12.45
CA LYS A 253 19.44 4.61 -13.89
C LYS A 253 18.42 5.50 -14.63
N VAL A 254 17.14 5.43 -14.27
CA VAL A 254 16.09 6.32 -14.80
C VAL A 254 16.44 7.78 -14.53
N ASN A 255 16.75 8.12 -13.28
CA ASN A 255 17.07 9.50 -12.88
C ASN A 255 18.31 10.04 -13.59
N ALA A 256 19.30 9.18 -13.86
CA ALA A 256 20.51 9.55 -14.59
C ALA A 256 20.23 9.85 -16.09
N ASN A 257 19.35 9.07 -16.72
CA ASN A 257 19.08 9.18 -18.15
C ASN A 257 17.93 10.16 -18.48
N ALA A 258 16.99 10.34 -17.56
CA ALA A 258 15.79 11.17 -17.74
C ALA A 258 15.54 12.05 -16.49
N PRO A 259 16.45 12.98 -16.18
CA PRO A 259 16.32 13.83 -14.99
C PRO A 259 15.03 14.65 -15.05
N GLY A 260 14.27 14.62 -13.96
CA GLY A 260 13.01 15.35 -13.83
C GLY A 260 11.78 14.64 -14.38
N VAL A 261 11.92 13.50 -15.04
CA VAL A 261 10.78 12.64 -15.38
C VAL A 261 10.30 11.93 -14.12
N LEU A 262 8.99 11.90 -13.92
CA LEU A 262 8.38 11.26 -12.75
C LEU A 262 8.60 9.74 -12.78
N THR A 263 8.72 9.15 -11.59
CA THR A 263 8.74 7.70 -11.40
C THR A 263 7.55 7.27 -10.57
N THR A 264 6.96 6.13 -10.90
CA THR A 264 5.90 5.46 -10.14
C THR A 264 6.16 3.95 -10.14
N THR A 265 5.40 3.19 -9.36
CA THR A 265 5.35 1.73 -9.46
C THR A 265 3.91 1.27 -9.30
N ASN A 266 3.60 0.05 -9.68
CA ASN A 266 2.30 -0.55 -9.43
C ASN A 266 2.42 -1.55 -8.28
N MET A 267 1.88 -1.20 -7.10
CA MET A 267 1.89 -2.06 -5.92
C MET A 267 0.64 -2.92 -5.87
N TRP A 268 0.83 -4.20 -5.57
CA TRP A 268 -0.27 -5.08 -5.22
C TRP A 268 -0.36 -5.22 -3.70
N TYR A 269 -1.24 -4.47 -3.06
CA TYR A 269 -1.27 -4.32 -1.61
C TYR A 269 -1.60 -5.60 -0.81
N TYR A 270 -2.13 -6.65 -1.47
CA TYR A 270 -2.41 -7.93 -0.81
C TYR A 270 -1.19 -8.85 -0.73
N SER A 271 -0.42 -8.99 -1.80
CA SER A 271 0.66 -9.98 -1.89
C SER A 271 2.06 -9.37 -1.89
N SER A 272 2.28 -8.24 -2.58
CA SER A 272 3.62 -7.65 -2.72
C SER A 272 4.26 -7.30 -1.38
N MET A 273 3.48 -6.84 -0.40
CA MET A 273 4.00 -6.47 0.91
C MET A 273 4.39 -7.67 1.80
N LYS A 274 4.29 -8.88 1.30
CA LYS A 274 4.77 -10.07 2.00
C LYS A 274 6.30 -10.14 2.05
N TYR A 275 6.97 -9.62 1.00
CA TYR A 275 8.42 -9.69 0.85
C TYR A 275 9.02 -8.39 0.33
N PHE A 276 8.31 -7.27 0.40
CA PHE A 276 8.78 -6.00 -0.14
C PHE A 276 8.43 -4.83 0.79
N ASP A 277 9.45 -4.22 1.36
CA ASP A 277 9.29 -2.99 2.14
C ASP A 277 9.19 -1.76 1.22
N TYR A 278 7.99 -1.48 0.74
CA TYR A 278 7.73 -0.29 -0.07
C TYR A 278 8.05 1.01 0.67
N SER A 279 7.89 1.04 2.00
CA SER A 279 8.19 2.23 2.79
C SER A 279 9.68 2.61 2.68
N GLY A 280 10.58 1.62 2.62
CA GLY A 280 12.00 1.84 2.39
C GLY A 280 12.27 2.59 1.08
N LEU A 281 11.60 2.19 0.00
CA LEU A 281 11.72 2.85 -1.30
C LEU A 281 11.12 4.26 -1.31
N ALA A 282 9.93 4.43 -0.71
CA ALA A 282 9.22 5.70 -0.64
C ALA A 282 9.99 6.74 0.19
N TYR A 283 10.45 6.38 1.38
CA TYR A 283 11.21 7.30 2.25
C TYR A 283 12.62 7.60 1.75
N ALA A 284 13.21 6.75 0.93
CA ALA A 284 14.45 7.08 0.23
C ALA A 284 14.28 8.18 -0.84
N GLY A 285 13.05 8.64 -1.09
CA GLY A 285 12.75 9.65 -2.12
C GLY A 285 12.95 9.15 -3.54
N SER A 286 13.01 7.83 -3.73
CA SER A 286 13.31 7.21 -5.01
C SER A 286 12.10 7.17 -5.95
N ILE A 287 10.88 7.12 -5.43
CA ILE A 287 9.63 7.13 -6.19
C ILE A 287 8.95 8.51 -6.05
N ALA A 288 8.66 9.14 -7.19
CA ALA A 288 8.04 10.47 -7.23
C ALA A 288 6.51 10.41 -7.01
N ARG A 289 5.86 9.32 -7.37
CA ARG A 289 4.42 9.08 -7.19
C ARG A 289 4.17 7.68 -6.68
N GLY A 290 3.44 7.57 -5.58
CA GLY A 290 2.92 6.28 -5.14
C GLY A 290 1.92 5.73 -6.15
N GLY A 291 1.93 4.42 -6.38
CA GLY A 291 1.01 3.79 -7.32
C GLY A 291 0.61 2.38 -6.91
N CYS A 292 -0.63 2.01 -7.19
CA CYS A 292 -1.12 0.63 -6.96
C CYS A 292 -2.22 0.22 -7.91
N GLY A 293 -2.47 -1.10 -7.91
CA GLY A 293 -3.72 -1.68 -8.39
C GLY A 293 -4.87 -1.38 -7.41
N PHE A 294 -6.04 -1.01 -7.93
CA PHE A 294 -7.26 -0.78 -7.15
C PHE A 294 -8.38 -1.71 -7.64
N TYR A 295 -8.57 -2.80 -6.93
CA TYR A 295 -9.52 -3.86 -7.28
C TYR A 295 -10.45 -4.17 -6.12
N PRO A 296 -11.44 -3.30 -5.81
CA PRO A 296 -12.45 -3.62 -4.82
C PRO A 296 -13.20 -4.86 -5.27
N GLY A 297 -13.23 -5.88 -4.42
CA GLY A 297 -13.85 -7.16 -4.75
C GLY A 297 -15.31 -7.00 -5.18
N ASN A 298 -15.76 -7.85 -6.10
CA ASN A 298 -17.15 -7.93 -6.55
C ASN A 298 -18.07 -8.56 -5.49
N SER A 299 -17.71 -8.46 -4.21
CA SER A 299 -18.51 -8.97 -3.12
C SER A 299 -19.87 -8.28 -3.12
N LEU A 300 -20.91 -9.06 -3.38
CA LEU A 300 -22.29 -8.69 -3.12
C LEU A 300 -22.58 -8.51 -1.62
N ARG A 301 -21.59 -8.83 -0.78
CA ARG A 301 -21.62 -8.60 0.66
C ARG A 301 -21.09 -7.21 0.91
N LYS A 302 -21.91 -6.34 1.50
CA LYS A 302 -21.55 -5.03 2.10
C LYS A 302 -20.22 -4.44 1.58
N ASN A 303 -19.81 -3.29 1.97
CA ASN A 303 -18.67 -2.54 1.44
C ASN A 303 -17.26 -3.11 1.77
N GLU A 304 -17.15 -4.35 2.25
CA GLU A 304 -15.87 -4.97 2.64
C GLU A 304 -14.79 -4.90 1.55
N GLY A 305 -15.18 -5.09 0.30
CA GLY A 305 -14.24 -5.00 -0.82
C GLY A 305 -13.73 -3.59 -1.09
N ILE A 306 -14.58 -2.57 -0.97
CA ILE A 306 -14.17 -1.18 -1.19
C ILE A 306 -13.34 -0.65 -0.01
N GLU A 307 -13.70 -0.97 1.23
CA GLU A 307 -12.95 -0.56 2.42
C GLU A 307 -11.54 -1.16 2.41
N SER A 308 -11.40 -2.43 2.04
CA SER A 308 -10.10 -3.08 1.91
C SER A 308 -9.23 -2.44 0.82
N ALA A 309 -9.82 -2.08 -0.32
CA ALA A 309 -9.10 -1.40 -1.38
C ALA A 309 -8.68 0.04 -0.99
N LEU A 310 -9.53 0.77 -0.26
CA LEU A 310 -9.20 2.10 0.27
C LEU A 310 -8.07 2.01 1.32
N PHE A 311 -8.11 0.99 2.17
CA PHE A 311 -7.02 0.72 3.09
C PHE A 311 -5.71 0.40 2.34
N GLY A 312 -5.79 -0.32 1.21
CA GLY A 312 -4.65 -0.55 0.32
C GLY A 312 -3.99 0.76 -0.16
N ILE A 313 -4.80 1.75 -0.58
CA ILE A 313 -4.29 3.10 -0.90
C ILE A 313 -3.63 3.73 0.33
N ALA A 314 -4.31 3.73 1.48
CA ALA A 314 -3.82 4.36 2.69
C ALA A 314 -2.45 3.80 3.14
N ARG A 315 -2.22 2.48 2.96
CA ARG A 315 -0.95 1.81 3.32
C ARG A 315 0.26 2.25 2.50
N ILE A 316 0.06 2.69 1.25
CA ILE A 316 1.15 3.02 0.34
C ILE A 316 1.19 4.51 -0.01
N GLN A 317 0.31 5.30 0.59
CA GLN A 317 0.27 6.75 0.42
C GLN A 317 1.13 7.44 1.48
N PHE A 318 2.43 7.62 1.18
CA PHE A 318 3.35 8.38 2.02
C PHE A 318 3.36 9.87 1.62
N GLU A 319 3.74 10.75 2.54
CA GLU A 319 3.73 12.20 2.32
C GLU A 319 4.53 12.64 1.09
N ASN A 320 5.67 12.03 0.86
CA ASN A 320 6.57 12.32 -0.25
C ASN A 320 6.18 11.69 -1.59
N THR A 321 5.12 10.87 -1.65
CA THR A 321 4.67 10.19 -2.87
C THR A 321 3.29 10.65 -3.35
N THR A 322 2.80 11.77 -2.84
CA THR A 322 1.51 12.37 -3.22
C THR A 322 1.66 13.42 -4.33
N PRO A 323 0.63 13.65 -5.18
CA PRO A 323 -0.60 12.89 -5.26
C PRO A 323 -0.39 11.45 -5.72
N PHE A 324 -1.28 10.56 -5.28
CA PHE A 324 -1.23 9.13 -5.50
C PHE A 324 -1.87 8.73 -6.85
N TRP A 325 -1.45 7.61 -7.43
CA TRP A 325 -1.97 7.09 -8.70
C TRP A 325 -2.48 5.65 -8.57
N CYS A 326 -3.71 5.38 -9.02
CA CYS A 326 -4.16 4.01 -9.30
C CYS A 326 -3.71 3.64 -10.72
N THR A 327 -2.52 3.06 -10.82
CA THR A 327 -1.87 2.68 -12.09
C THR A 327 -2.52 1.46 -12.73
N GLU A 328 -3.28 0.70 -11.94
CA GLU A 328 -4.27 -0.28 -12.40
C GLU A 328 -5.59 -0.04 -11.68
N PHE A 329 -6.69 -0.25 -12.37
CA PHE A 329 -8.02 0.00 -11.83
C PHE A 329 -9.04 -0.98 -12.39
N THR A 330 -9.99 -1.39 -11.56
CA THR A 330 -10.93 -2.46 -11.88
C THR A 330 -11.74 -2.20 -13.15
N THR A 331 -11.83 -3.21 -14.01
CA THR A 331 -12.85 -3.36 -15.07
C THR A 331 -13.72 -4.60 -14.81
N HIS A 332 -13.45 -5.34 -13.73
CA HIS A 332 -14.07 -6.62 -13.42
C HIS A 332 -15.30 -6.43 -12.52
N THR A 333 -16.40 -5.95 -13.08
CA THR A 333 -17.64 -5.82 -12.32
C THR A 333 -18.85 -6.06 -13.18
N ALA A 334 -19.80 -6.83 -12.67
CA ALA A 334 -21.11 -7.03 -13.26
C ALA A 334 -22.09 -5.91 -12.88
N VAL A 335 -21.78 -5.11 -11.85
CA VAL A 335 -22.69 -4.10 -11.28
C VAL A 335 -22.48 -2.75 -11.98
N PRO A 336 -23.48 -2.24 -12.71
CA PRO A 336 -23.41 -0.90 -13.31
C PRO A 336 -23.20 0.18 -12.23
N GLY A 337 -22.35 1.18 -12.52
CA GLY A 337 -21.98 2.24 -11.58
C GLY A 337 -20.91 1.87 -10.57
N SER A 338 -20.52 0.60 -10.47
CA SER A 338 -19.50 0.14 -9.51
C SER A 338 -18.11 0.68 -9.82
N ILE A 339 -17.73 0.83 -11.09
CA ILE A 339 -16.45 1.42 -11.49
C ILE A 339 -16.45 2.91 -11.12
N ARG A 340 -17.54 3.63 -11.43
CA ARG A 340 -17.70 5.04 -11.08
C ARG A 340 -17.66 5.25 -9.57
N LYS A 341 -18.39 4.43 -8.79
CA LYS A 341 -18.29 4.40 -7.33
C LYS A 341 -16.84 4.27 -6.85
N SER A 342 -16.11 3.29 -7.38
CA SER A 342 -14.73 3.01 -7.03
C SER A 342 -13.80 4.18 -7.38
N ALA A 343 -14.00 4.82 -8.54
CA ALA A 343 -13.22 5.98 -8.95
C ALA A 343 -13.40 7.16 -7.98
N TYR A 344 -14.63 7.45 -7.57
CA TYR A 344 -14.90 8.52 -6.62
C TYR A 344 -14.42 8.17 -5.19
N ALA A 345 -14.54 6.91 -4.77
CA ALA A 345 -14.00 6.47 -3.49
C ALA A 345 -12.48 6.66 -3.43
N SER A 346 -11.76 6.24 -4.47
CA SER A 346 -10.31 6.45 -4.56
C SER A 346 -9.92 7.95 -4.62
N LEU A 347 -10.71 8.76 -5.33
CA LEU A 347 -10.53 10.22 -5.40
C LEU A 347 -10.65 10.88 -4.02
N MET A 348 -11.56 10.40 -3.18
CA MET A 348 -11.74 10.84 -1.79
C MET A 348 -10.58 10.46 -0.87
N GLU A 349 -9.71 9.55 -1.29
CA GLU A 349 -8.45 9.20 -0.62
C GLU A 349 -7.22 9.87 -1.28
N GLY A 350 -7.43 10.81 -2.19
CA GLY A 350 -6.35 11.60 -2.81
C GLY A 350 -5.77 11.00 -4.09
N ASN A 351 -6.44 10.03 -4.71
CA ASN A 351 -6.04 9.51 -6.00
C ASN A 351 -6.19 10.55 -7.10
N GLN A 352 -5.18 10.67 -7.97
CA GLN A 352 -5.16 11.58 -9.11
C GLN A 352 -5.40 10.87 -10.44
N LEU A 353 -5.12 9.58 -10.54
CA LEU A 353 -5.16 8.78 -11.77
C LEU A 353 -6.03 7.54 -11.59
N VAL A 354 -6.99 7.36 -12.49
CA VAL A 354 -7.73 6.11 -12.66
C VAL A 354 -7.32 5.48 -13.99
N CYS A 355 -6.49 4.43 -13.96
CA CYS A 355 -5.94 3.74 -15.12
C CYS A 355 -6.46 2.30 -15.19
N GLY A 356 -7.49 2.07 -16.00
CA GLY A 356 -8.21 0.80 -16.03
C GLY A 356 -7.39 -0.40 -16.50
N TRP A 357 -7.50 -1.50 -15.82
CA TRP A 357 -6.98 -2.78 -16.24
C TRP A 357 -8.11 -3.66 -16.74
N THR A 358 -8.32 -3.79 -18.08
CA THR A 358 -7.40 -3.35 -19.14
C THR A 358 -8.20 -2.76 -20.29
N TRP A 359 -7.52 -2.27 -21.35
CA TRP A 359 -8.19 -1.73 -22.54
C TRP A 359 -9.02 -2.79 -23.26
N ARG A 360 -8.35 -3.82 -23.82
CA ARG A 360 -8.99 -4.89 -24.60
C ARG A 360 -9.10 -6.16 -23.77
N ALA A 361 -10.23 -6.87 -23.93
CA ALA A 361 -10.39 -8.20 -23.37
C ALA A 361 -9.30 -9.16 -23.90
N MET A 362 -8.66 -9.91 -23.00
CA MET A 362 -7.54 -10.78 -23.34
C MET A 362 -8.04 -12.10 -23.93
N ASN A 363 -7.48 -12.46 -25.08
CA ASN A 363 -7.88 -13.64 -25.86
C ASN A 363 -6.90 -14.82 -25.73
N GLY A 364 -5.80 -14.62 -25.01
CA GLY A 364 -4.75 -15.65 -24.78
C GLY A 364 -3.83 -15.28 -23.64
N GLY A 365 -2.87 -16.16 -23.34
CA GLY A 365 -1.89 -15.96 -22.29
C GLY A 365 -2.40 -16.24 -20.87
N GLU A 366 -1.65 -15.80 -19.86
CA GLU A 366 -1.94 -16.10 -18.45
C GLU A 366 -3.28 -15.51 -17.97
N GLU A 367 -3.70 -14.39 -18.54
CA GLU A 367 -4.95 -13.71 -18.20
C GLU A 367 -6.03 -13.89 -19.29
N GLN A 368 -6.00 -15.02 -19.99
CA GLN A 368 -7.06 -15.39 -20.93
C GLN A 368 -8.44 -15.27 -20.25
N TYR A 369 -9.42 -14.74 -20.96
CA TYR A 369 -10.78 -14.41 -20.48
C TYR A 369 -10.88 -13.15 -19.61
N LEU A 370 -9.78 -12.47 -19.29
CA LEU A 370 -9.86 -11.17 -18.62
C LEU A 370 -10.60 -10.18 -19.51
N GLN A 371 -11.62 -9.53 -18.95
CA GLN A 371 -12.44 -8.58 -19.70
C GLN A 371 -11.84 -7.18 -19.65
N GLY A 372 -11.93 -6.46 -20.77
CA GLY A 372 -11.49 -5.07 -20.94
C GLY A 372 -12.63 -4.06 -21.04
N MET A 373 -12.25 -2.83 -21.40
CA MET A 373 -13.18 -1.75 -21.78
C MET A 373 -13.76 -1.97 -23.19
N VAL A 374 -13.02 -2.67 -24.04
CA VAL A 374 -13.52 -3.16 -25.32
C VAL A 374 -13.47 -4.69 -25.32
N ASP A 375 -14.38 -5.30 -26.06
CA ASP A 375 -14.50 -6.75 -26.16
C ASP A 375 -13.39 -7.34 -27.05
N TRP A 376 -13.39 -8.67 -27.22
CA TRP A 376 -12.37 -9.36 -28.02
C TRP A 376 -12.35 -8.90 -29.49
N ASP A 377 -13.50 -8.50 -30.05
CA ASP A 377 -13.63 -7.96 -31.41
C ASP A 377 -13.29 -6.46 -31.51
N GLY A 378 -12.98 -5.81 -30.36
CA GLY A 378 -12.67 -4.40 -30.28
C GLY A 378 -13.88 -3.47 -30.15
N ALA A 379 -15.09 -4.02 -30.01
CA ALA A 379 -16.28 -3.20 -29.78
C ALA A 379 -16.29 -2.61 -28.36
N PRO A 380 -16.61 -1.29 -28.22
CA PRO A 380 -16.80 -0.69 -26.90
C PRO A 380 -17.96 -1.34 -26.16
N ASN A 381 -17.73 -1.62 -24.85
CA ASN A 381 -18.76 -2.21 -23.99
C ASN A 381 -19.22 -1.23 -22.90
N ARG A 382 -20.08 -1.70 -21.98
CA ARG A 382 -20.60 -0.89 -20.85
C ARG A 382 -19.49 -0.23 -20.03
N LYS A 383 -18.36 -0.91 -19.83
CA LYS A 383 -17.26 -0.41 -19.02
C LYS A 383 -16.56 0.77 -19.70
N TYR A 384 -16.42 0.73 -21.02
CA TYR A 384 -15.94 1.87 -21.81
C TYR A 384 -16.80 3.11 -21.57
N GLU A 385 -18.13 2.98 -21.64
CA GLU A 385 -19.03 4.11 -21.42
C GLU A 385 -18.97 4.63 -19.98
N GLU A 386 -18.76 3.75 -19.01
CA GLU A 386 -18.60 4.15 -17.60
C GLU A 386 -17.29 4.92 -17.39
N TYR A 387 -16.15 4.48 -17.97
CA TYR A 387 -14.88 5.20 -17.93
C TYR A 387 -14.93 6.54 -18.66
N LYS A 388 -15.62 6.61 -19.79
CA LYS A 388 -15.88 7.84 -20.54
C LYS A 388 -16.67 8.85 -19.70
N THR A 389 -17.67 8.38 -18.96
CA THR A 389 -18.43 9.21 -18.02
C THR A 389 -17.52 9.74 -16.91
N ILE A 390 -16.71 8.89 -16.29
CA ILE A 390 -15.73 9.29 -15.26
C ILE A 390 -14.77 10.34 -15.82
N ALA A 391 -14.26 10.16 -17.04
CA ALA A 391 -13.35 11.12 -17.67
C ALA A 391 -13.98 12.50 -17.88
N ALA A 392 -15.26 12.54 -18.30
CA ALA A 392 -15.99 13.78 -18.46
C ALA A 392 -16.23 14.48 -17.10
N GLU A 393 -16.63 13.73 -16.10
CA GLU A 393 -16.88 14.24 -14.75
C GLU A 393 -15.59 14.74 -14.07
N PHE A 394 -14.50 13.98 -14.14
CA PHE A 394 -13.21 14.38 -13.55
C PHE A 394 -12.67 15.67 -14.20
N ARG A 395 -12.93 15.86 -15.49
CA ARG A 395 -12.62 17.13 -16.17
C ARG A 395 -13.47 18.28 -15.62
N LYS A 396 -14.76 18.02 -15.33
CA LYS A 396 -15.69 19.02 -14.78
C LYS A 396 -15.31 19.42 -13.35
N ILE A 397 -14.96 18.46 -12.49
CA ILE A 397 -14.68 18.71 -11.07
C ILE A 397 -13.22 19.10 -10.77
N GLY A 398 -12.26 18.72 -11.63
CA GLY A 398 -10.83 18.98 -11.42
C GLY A 398 -10.48 20.39 -10.96
N PRO A 399 -11.06 21.46 -11.57
CA PRO A 399 -10.78 22.84 -11.17
C PRO A 399 -11.17 23.21 -9.73
N PHE A 400 -11.99 22.40 -9.06
CA PHE A 400 -12.51 22.67 -7.72
C PHE A 400 -11.64 22.12 -6.58
N GLY A 401 -10.33 22.06 -6.74
CA GLY A 401 -9.40 21.67 -5.65
C GLY A 401 -9.06 20.17 -5.60
N PHE A 402 -9.27 19.44 -6.69
CA PHE A 402 -8.85 18.06 -6.82
C PHE A 402 -7.42 17.94 -7.40
N PRO A 403 -6.68 16.84 -7.11
CA PRO A 403 -7.09 15.72 -6.26
C PRO A 403 -7.28 16.13 -4.80
N TYR A 404 -8.20 15.46 -4.12
CA TYR A 404 -8.42 15.68 -2.69
C TYR A 404 -7.09 15.51 -1.92
N ARG A 405 -6.87 16.38 -0.95
CA ARG A 405 -5.67 16.33 -0.10
C ARG A 405 -6.10 16.04 1.33
N PRO A 406 -6.02 14.76 1.77
CA PRO A 406 -6.32 14.40 3.14
C PRO A 406 -5.51 15.24 4.14
N ARG A 407 -6.13 15.67 5.22
CA ARG A 407 -5.51 16.42 6.32
C ARG A 407 -5.60 15.61 7.61
N PRO A 408 -4.81 14.53 7.72
CA PRO A 408 -4.94 13.60 8.83
C PRO A 408 -4.46 14.22 10.14
N GLU A 409 -5.31 14.14 11.15
CA GLU A 409 -4.97 14.38 12.56
C GLU A 409 -4.77 13.07 13.32
N VAL A 410 -5.00 11.93 12.64
CA VAL A 410 -4.89 10.57 13.16
C VAL A 410 -3.86 9.80 12.34
N ALA A 411 -2.95 9.12 13.04
CA ALA A 411 -2.04 8.16 12.44
C ALA A 411 -2.34 6.73 12.90
N LEU A 412 -2.19 5.78 11.98
CA LEU A 412 -2.23 4.34 12.23
C LEU A 412 -0.82 3.78 12.02
N ALA A 413 -0.24 3.24 13.08
CA ALA A 413 1.12 2.70 13.01
C ALA A 413 1.16 1.42 12.19
N PHE A 414 2.01 1.40 11.19
CA PHE A 414 2.42 0.24 10.42
C PHE A 414 3.89 -0.06 10.72
N SER A 415 4.24 -1.33 10.71
CA SER A 415 5.62 -1.80 10.78
C SER A 415 5.79 -2.94 9.79
N PHE A 416 6.69 -2.76 8.83
CA PHE A 416 7.02 -3.83 7.88
C PHE A 416 7.55 -5.07 8.58
N ASP A 417 8.40 -4.91 9.58
CA ASP A 417 8.93 -6.01 10.36
C ASP A 417 7.84 -6.78 11.12
N SER A 418 6.87 -6.07 11.71
CA SER A 418 5.68 -6.71 12.31
C SER A 418 4.83 -7.42 11.27
N GLN A 419 4.69 -6.86 10.07
CA GLN A 419 3.95 -7.47 8.97
C GLN A 419 4.55 -8.80 8.54
N ILE A 420 5.86 -8.87 8.36
CA ILE A 420 6.54 -10.09 7.95
C ILE A 420 6.74 -11.09 9.10
N ALA A 421 6.79 -10.62 10.35
CA ALA A 421 6.82 -11.47 11.53
C ALA A 421 5.44 -12.10 11.83
N SER A 422 4.36 -11.42 11.45
CA SER A 422 2.98 -11.80 11.83
C SER A 422 2.51 -13.14 11.27
N ALA A 423 3.25 -13.76 10.34
CA ALA A 423 2.95 -15.13 9.91
C ALA A 423 3.04 -16.16 11.06
N SER A 424 3.72 -15.81 12.15
CA SER A 424 3.81 -16.62 13.36
C SER A 424 2.75 -16.27 14.41
N PHE A 425 1.92 -15.25 14.15
CA PHE A 425 0.86 -14.80 15.07
C PHE A 425 -0.53 -15.16 14.51
N PRO A 426 -1.50 -15.51 15.38
CA PRO A 426 -2.86 -15.83 14.95
C PRO A 426 -3.59 -14.65 14.30
N GLU A 427 -3.18 -13.42 14.62
CA GLU A 427 -3.80 -12.18 14.16
C GLU A 427 -2.80 -11.39 13.32
N ARG A 428 -3.12 -11.20 12.06
CA ARG A 428 -2.25 -10.49 11.12
C ARG A 428 -2.22 -9.00 11.43
N HIS A 429 -1.04 -8.40 11.34
CA HIS A 429 -0.84 -6.97 11.58
C HIS A 429 -1.67 -6.09 10.64
N ASP A 430 -1.72 -6.43 9.34
CA ASP A 430 -2.49 -5.69 8.33
C ASP A 430 -4.01 -5.70 8.62
N GLU A 431 -4.57 -6.81 9.10
CA GLU A 431 -5.98 -6.93 9.47
C GLU A 431 -6.33 -6.02 10.66
N GLN A 432 -5.44 -5.93 11.64
CA GLN A 432 -5.64 -5.06 12.79
C GLN A 432 -5.60 -3.58 12.42
N ILE A 433 -4.67 -3.18 11.52
CA ILE A 433 -4.62 -1.80 11.01
C ILE A 433 -5.88 -1.50 10.20
N GLN A 434 -6.31 -2.43 9.33
CA GLN A 434 -7.52 -2.26 8.53
C GLN A 434 -8.75 -2.07 9.41
N THR A 435 -8.87 -2.84 10.51
CA THR A 435 -9.95 -2.67 11.48
C THR A 435 -9.98 -1.26 12.06
N ALA A 436 -8.83 -0.73 12.49
CA ALA A 436 -8.73 0.64 12.98
C ALA A 436 -9.04 1.67 11.87
N PHE A 437 -8.53 1.47 10.65
CA PHE A 437 -8.81 2.31 9.49
C PHE A 437 -10.32 2.40 9.21
N ASN A 438 -11.03 1.28 9.19
CA ASN A 438 -12.45 1.22 8.91
C ASN A 438 -13.27 2.02 9.92
N VAL A 439 -12.89 1.98 11.22
CA VAL A 439 -13.55 2.79 12.27
C VAL A 439 -13.49 4.28 11.96
N PHE A 440 -12.36 4.79 11.49
CA PHE A 440 -12.20 6.20 11.13
C PHE A 440 -12.86 6.52 9.78
N ASN A 441 -12.65 5.67 8.78
CA ASN A 441 -13.16 5.90 7.43
C ASN A 441 -14.69 5.98 7.40
N ARG A 442 -15.40 5.12 8.15
CA ARG A 442 -16.87 5.17 8.30
C ARG A 442 -17.37 6.41 9.04
N ARG A 443 -16.49 7.15 9.72
CA ARG A 443 -16.78 8.45 10.33
C ARG A 443 -16.29 9.63 9.49
N ASN A 444 -15.84 9.36 8.26
CA ASN A 444 -15.28 10.36 7.36
C ASN A 444 -14.08 11.13 7.96
N VAL A 445 -13.29 10.47 8.81
CA VAL A 445 -12.07 11.01 9.40
C VAL A 445 -10.89 10.68 8.49
N ASP A 446 -10.14 11.69 8.09
CA ASP A 446 -8.90 11.49 7.37
C ASP A 446 -7.86 10.83 8.27
N THR A 447 -7.23 9.76 7.79
CA THR A 447 -6.18 9.04 8.50
C THR A 447 -4.92 8.94 7.67
N ARG A 448 -3.79 8.71 8.32
CA ARG A 448 -2.52 8.36 7.67
C ARG A 448 -1.98 7.04 8.24
N VAL A 449 -1.71 6.09 7.38
CA VAL A 449 -0.89 4.94 7.78
C VAL A 449 0.57 5.38 7.74
N VAL A 450 1.28 5.19 8.84
CA VAL A 450 2.68 5.64 9.00
C VAL A 450 3.60 4.46 9.32
N GLU A 451 4.69 4.34 8.60
CA GLU A 451 5.75 3.39 9.01
C GLU A 451 6.41 3.93 10.27
N ILE A 452 6.15 3.27 11.40
CA ILE A 452 6.48 3.78 12.74
C ILE A 452 7.99 4.01 12.93
N SER A 453 8.84 3.22 12.28
CA SER A 453 10.29 3.38 12.38
C SER A 453 10.80 4.63 11.65
N ARG A 454 10.14 5.07 10.58
CA ARG A 454 10.61 6.10 9.66
C ARG A 454 9.85 7.42 9.73
N SER A 455 8.52 7.35 9.91
CA SER A 455 7.65 8.54 9.84
C SER A 455 7.80 9.47 11.05
N PRO A 456 7.75 10.79 10.90
CA PRO A 456 7.57 11.69 12.03
C PRO A 456 6.17 11.49 12.64
N LEU A 457 6.03 11.74 13.94
CA LEU A 457 4.77 11.64 14.69
C LEU A 457 4.34 13.03 15.16
N HIS A 458 3.43 13.66 14.42
CA HIS A 458 2.91 15.01 14.72
C HIS A 458 1.37 15.07 14.69
N TYR A 459 0.74 13.94 14.96
CA TYR A 459 -0.70 13.75 14.95
C TYR A 459 -1.29 13.99 16.35
N LYS A 460 -2.60 14.29 16.45
CA LYS A 460 -3.29 14.36 17.73
C LYS A 460 -3.48 12.97 18.36
N LEU A 461 -3.70 11.97 17.51
CA LEU A 461 -3.93 10.59 17.90
C LEU A 461 -3.08 9.62 17.08
N LEU A 462 -2.33 8.77 17.76
CA LEU A 462 -1.63 7.62 17.20
C LEU A 462 -2.29 6.33 17.66
N VAL A 463 -2.74 5.50 16.73
CA VAL A 463 -3.19 4.14 17.04
C VAL A 463 -2.10 3.15 16.62
N VAL A 464 -1.75 2.23 17.51
CA VAL A 464 -0.69 1.22 17.33
C VAL A 464 -1.35 -0.17 17.37
N PRO A 465 -1.96 -0.63 16.25
CA PRO A 465 -2.77 -1.83 16.23
C PRO A 465 -1.90 -3.05 15.88
N GLY A 466 -1.57 -3.88 16.89
CA GLY A 466 -0.86 -5.12 16.67
C GLY A 466 0.56 -4.97 16.11
N VAL A 467 1.28 -3.91 16.45
CA VAL A 467 2.71 -3.73 16.12
C VAL A 467 3.52 -4.64 17.04
N ALA A 468 3.57 -5.93 16.71
CA ALA A 468 4.14 -6.96 17.56
C ALA A 468 5.65 -6.77 17.81
N LEU A 469 6.38 -6.44 16.74
CA LEU A 469 7.82 -6.19 16.83
C LEU A 469 8.05 -4.72 17.19
N MET A 470 8.73 -4.50 18.31
CA MET A 470 9.07 -3.17 18.83
C MET A 470 10.56 -3.11 19.09
N ASP A 471 11.28 -2.30 18.34
CA ASP A 471 12.68 -2.01 18.65
C ASP A 471 12.83 -0.79 19.58
N GLY A 472 14.05 -0.57 20.06
CA GLY A 472 14.32 0.53 20.98
C GLY A 472 14.10 1.93 20.36
N GLN A 473 14.24 2.06 19.04
CA GLN A 473 14.00 3.33 18.34
C GLN A 473 12.50 3.61 18.23
N MET A 474 11.70 2.62 17.85
CA MET A 474 10.24 2.74 17.83
C MET A 474 9.68 3.06 19.21
N ALA A 475 10.12 2.34 20.24
CA ALA A 475 9.70 2.57 21.63
C ALA A 475 10.05 4.00 22.08
N SER A 476 11.28 4.45 21.82
CA SER A 476 11.71 5.82 22.15
C SER A 476 10.87 6.88 21.44
N LYS A 477 10.50 6.66 20.19
CA LYS A 477 9.70 7.55 19.39
C LYS A 477 8.26 7.67 19.92
N ILE A 478 7.63 6.55 20.28
CA ILE A 478 6.30 6.54 20.91
C ILE A 478 6.37 7.26 22.26
N ARG A 479 7.39 6.97 23.08
CA ARG A 479 7.61 7.62 24.37
C ARG A 479 7.69 9.14 24.23
N GLU A 480 8.52 9.62 23.31
CA GLU A 480 8.71 11.05 23.07
C GLU A 480 7.41 11.71 22.55
N TYR A 481 6.70 11.05 21.62
CA TYR A 481 5.42 11.52 21.12
C TYR A 481 4.39 11.73 22.26
N VAL A 482 4.26 10.76 23.17
CA VAL A 482 3.34 10.88 24.31
C VAL A 482 3.83 11.94 25.29
N HIS A 483 5.14 11.96 25.60
CA HIS A 483 5.71 12.93 26.53
C HIS A 483 5.45 14.38 26.07
N GLN A 484 5.45 14.64 24.77
CA GLN A 484 5.20 15.96 24.16
C GLN A 484 3.70 16.32 24.04
N GLY A 485 2.78 15.49 24.48
CA GLY A 485 1.35 15.79 24.51
C GLY A 485 0.49 14.97 23.54
N GLY A 486 1.07 14.03 22.79
CA GLY A 486 0.34 13.12 21.92
C GLY A 486 -0.53 12.13 22.70
N THR A 487 -1.63 11.70 22.09
CA THR A 487 -2.45 10.59 22.62
C THR A 487 -2.14 9.32 21.82
N VAL A 488 -1.73 8.24 22.50
CA VAL A 488 -1.52 6.93 21.87
C VAL A 488 -2.54 5.91 22.34
N VAL A 489 -3.08 5.11 21.41
CA VAL A 489 -3.87 3.90 21.70
C VAL A 489 -3.10 2.71 21.15
N MET A 490 -2.71 1.80 22.03
CA MET A 490 -2.03 0.55 21.68
C MET A 490 -2.97 -0.63 21.94
N THR A 491 -3.04 -1.57 20.99
CA THR A 491 -3.84 -2.79 21.15
C THR A 491 -2.98 -3.99 21.54
N GLY A 492 -3.59 -5.04 22.01
CA GLY A 492 -2.95 -6.33 22.25
C GLY A 492 -2.14 -6.81 21.04
N TYR A 493 -1.19 -7.70 21.26
CA TYR A 493 -0.13 -8.13 20.34
C TYR A 493 0.94 -7.05 20.04
N SER A 494 0.80 -5.81 20.50
CA SER A 494 1.84 -4.80 20.28
C SER A 494 2.95 -4.90 21.30
N ALA A 495 4.19 -4.60 20.88
CA ALA A 495 5.40 -4.59 21.71
C ALA A 495 5.63 -5.90 22.48
N MET A 496 5.37 -7.03 21.82
CA MET A 496 5.59 -8.37 22.39
C MET A 496 6.99 -8.91 22.15
N VAL A 497 7.56 -8.61 20.97
CA VAL A 497 8.85 -9.14 20.54
C VAL A 497 9.82 -8.02 20.21
N ASP A 498 11.10 -8.29 20.43
CA ASP A 498 12.20 -7.37 20.13
C ASP A 498 12.55 -7.34 18.61
N ALA A 499 13.62 -6.61 18.28
CA ALA A 499 14.10 -6.47 16.89
C ALA A 499 14.52 -7.80 16.23
N HIS A 500 14.74 -8.84 17.00
CA HIS A 500 15.09 -10.18 16.51
C HIS A 500 13.87 -11.11 16.39
N GLY A 501 12.71 -10.69 16.91
CA GLY A 501 11.50 -11.51 16.97
C GLY A 501 11.39 -12.37 18.22
N GLN A 502 12.27 -12.17 19.23
CA GLN A 502 12.18 -12.85 20.52
C GLN A 502 11.23 -12.12 21.45
N VAL A 503 10.41 -12.85 22.19
CA VAL A 503 9.58 -12.25 23.24
C VAL A 503 10.46 -11.54 24.26
N PHE A 504 10.09 -10.31 24.62
CA PHE A 504 10.83 -9.56 25.62
C PHE A 504 10.95 -10.34 26.93
N SER A 505 12.16 -10.42 27.47
CA SER A 505 12.41 -10.96 28.82
C SER A 505 12.15 -9.94 29.94
N SER A 506 11.89 -8.67 29.57
CA SER A 506 11.47 -7.59 30.44
C SER A 506 9.94 -7.50 30.55
N GLN A 507 9.44 -6.48 31.28
CA GLN A 507 8.00 -6.22 31.34
C GLN A 507 7.41 -5.91 29.96
N LEU A 508 6.23 -6.49 29.67
CA LEU A 508 5.42 -6.11 28.52
C LEU A 508 4.43 -4.97 28.90
N PRO A 509 4.09 -4.09 27.96
CA PRO A 509 4.60 -3.99 26.59
C PRO A 509 6.06 -3.59 26.55
N GLY A 510 6.87 -4.28 25.74
CA GLY A 510 8.33 -4.17 25.72
C GLY A 510 8.83 -2.75 25.49
N GLY A 511 9.66 -2.23 26.40
CA GLY A 511 10.21 -0.87 26.34
C GLY A 511 9.21 0.26 26.59
N LEU A 512 7.91 -0.05 26.87
CA LEU A 512 6.82 0.93 27.00
C LEU A 512 5.93 0.71 28.25
N SER A 513 6.24 -0.26 29.10
CA SER A 513 5.42 -0.58 30.28
C SER A 513 5.21 0.63 31.21
N ASP A 514 6.23 1.47 31.39
CA ASP A 514 6.15 2.71 32.15
C ASP A 514 5.35 3.81 31.44
N VAL A 515 5.39 3.89 30.11
CA VAL A 515 4.58 4.84 29.34
C VAL A 515 3.08 4.54 29.51
N PHE A 516 2.72 3.24 29.51
CA PHE A 516 1.34 2.80 29.69
C PHE A 516 0.92 2.61 31.14
N GLY A 517 1.86 2.67 32.09
CA GLY A 517 1.62 2.48 33.53
C GLY A 517 1.06 1.09 33.87
N ILE A 518 1.49 0.06 33.13
CA ILE A 518 0.99 -1.32 33.26
C ILE A 518 2.11 -2.34 33.15
N ARG A 519 1.80 -3.55 33.63
CA ARG A 519 2.54 -4.77 33.31
C ARG A 519 1.57 -5.79 32.68
N VAL A 520 1.92 -6.32 31.54
CA VAL A 520 1.24 -7.47 30.95
C VAL A 520 2.00 -8.72 31.32
N SER A 521 1.37 -9.66 32.02
CA SER A 521 2.02 -10.91 32.47
C SER A 521 1.96 -12.04 31.45
N GLY A 522 1.08 -11.94 30.46
CA GLY A 522 0.81 -12.91 29.43
C GLY A 522 -0.56 -12.68 28.83
N PHE A 523 -1.13 -13.72 28.26
CA PHE A 523 -2.45 -13.68 27.67
C PHE A 523 -3.25 -14.93 28.05
N GLU A 524 -4.57 -14.79 28.03
CA GLU A 524 -5.52 -15.91 28.15
C GLU A 524 -6.21 -16.15 26.83
N GLU A 525 -6.34 -17.42 26.45
CA GLU A 525 -7.09 -17.84 25.27
C GLU A 525 -8.55 -18.06 25.62
N THR A 526 -9.45 -17.61 24.77
CA THR A 526 -10.91 -17.71 25.00
C THR A 526 -11.51 -19.01 24.46
N GLU A 527 -10.74 -19.76 23.68
CA GLU A 527 -11.09 -21.09 23.18
C GLU A 527 -9.88 -22.03 23.34
N GLN A 528 -10.12 -23.31 23.51
CA GLN A 528 -9.04 -24.29 23.57
C GLN A 528 -8.27 -24.29 22.24
N PHE A 529 -6.96 -24.09 22.34
CA PHE A 529 -6.03 -24.13 21.22
C PHE A 529 -6.06 -25.52 20.56
N ASN A 530 -6.47 -25.59 19.32
CA ASN A 530 -6.33 -26.77 18.48
C ASN A 530 -5.42 -26.40 17.30
N GLU A 531 -4.34 -27.15 17.08
CA GLU A 531 -3.41 -26.89 15.96
C GLU A 531 -4.09 -26.82 14.59
N LEU A 532 -5.21 -27.51 14.43
CA LEU A 532 -6.03 -27.46 13.21
C LEU A 532 -6.86 -26.19 13.08
N SER A 533 -7.04 -25.43 14.16
CA SER A 533 -7.84 -24.18 14.19
C SER A 533 -7.03 -22.92 13.96
N ARG A 534 -5.76 -23.01 13.57
CA ARG A 534 -4.95 -21.85 13.10
C ARG A 534 -5.56 -21.11 11.90
N ILE A 535 -6.50 -21.75 11.21
CA ILE A 535 -7.22 -21.17 10.07
C ILE A 535 -8.61 -20.79 10.52
N GLY A 536 -8.84 -19.52 10.85
CA GLY A 536 -10.17 -18.95 11.08
C GLY A 536 -10.69 -18.98 12.52
N LEU A 537 -9.83 -18.89 13.54
CA LEU A 537 -10.24 -18.72 14.94
C LEU A 537 -11.07 -17.45 15.11
N LYS A 538 -12.36 -17.60 15.34
CA LYS A 538 -13.24 -16.48 15.69
C LYS A 538 -13.09 -16.06 17.15
N GLY A 539 -12.61 -16.94 18.02
CA GLY A 539 -12.49 -16.74 19.46
C GLY A 539 -13.82 -16.81 20.20
N GLY A 540 -13.74 -16.85 21.51
CA GLY A 540 -14.91 -16.81 22.40
C GLY A 540 -15.53 -15.42 22.45
N MET A 541 -16.80 -15.38 22.85
CA MET A 541 -17.55 -14.14 23.11
C MET A 541 -17.17 -13.57 24.46
N LEU A 542 -16.68 -12.34 24.46
CA LEU A 542 -16.38 -11.57 25.66
C LEU A 542 -17.38 -10.41 25.80
N ARG A 543 -17.75 -10.09 27.02
CA ARG A 543 -18.52 -8.89 27.34
C ARG A 543 -17.66 -7.92 28.13
N LEU A 544 -17.54 -6.71 27.63
CA LEU A 544 -16.79 -5.63 28.25
C LEU A 544 -17.74 -4.61 28.86
N ALA A 545 -17.35 -4.08 30.03
CA ALA A 545 -17.92 -2.84 30.58
C ALA A 545 -16.93 -1.70 30.32
N TYR A 546 -17.31 -0.69 29.53
CA TYR A 546 -16.50 0.47 29.18
C TYR A 546 -17.37 1.72 29.10
N GLY A 547 -17.02 2.79 29.80
CA GLY A 547 -17.71 4.08 29.75
C GLY A 547 -19.22 3.98 30.02
N GLY A 548 -19.65 3.13 30.95
CA GLY A 548 -21.06 2.87 31.25
C GLY A 548 -21.80 2.02 30.21
N ARG A 549 -21.15 1.63 29.14
CA ARG A 549 -21.66 0.76 28.05
C ARG A 549 -21.27 -0.70 28.29
N ARG A 550 -22.06 -1.62 27.75
CA ARG A 550 -21.71 -3.03 27.60
C ARG A 550 -21.44 -3.30 26.13
N ILE A 551 -20.27 -3.89 25.84
CA ILE A 551 -19.79 -4.19 24.49
C ILE A 551 -19.52 -5.68 24.42
N ASP A 552 -20.25 -6.38 23.57
CA ASP A 552 -19.97 -7.77 23.24
C ASP A 552 -19.00 -7.80 22.06
N CYS A 553 -17.88 -8.52 22.20
CA CYS A 553 -16.90 -8.71 21.14
C CYS A 553 -16.39 -10.14 21.09
N GLN A 554 -16.02 -10.58 19.90
CA GLN A 554 -15.42 -11.87 19.68
C GLN A 554 -13.90 -11.72 19.62
N SER A 555 -13.16 -12.44 20.47
CA SER A 555 -11.69 -12.41 20.47
C SER A 555 -11.10 -13.75 20.82
N PRO A 556 -10.04 -14.22 20.11
CA PRO A 556 -9.40 -15.51 20.43
C PRO A 556 -8.61 -15.45 21.73
N ARG A 557 -8.20 -14.26 22.17
CA ARG A 557 -7.43 -14.06 23.40
C ARG A 557 -7.57 -12.64 23.95
N PHE A 558 -7.13 -12.45 25.18
CA PHE A 558 -6.92 -11.13 25.78
C PHE A 558 -5.64 -11.12 26.64
N ASP A 559 -5.02 -9.95 26.77
CA ASP A 559 -3.83 -9.76 27.59
C ASP A 559 -4.20 -9.63 29.06
N VAL A 560 -3.45 -10.29 29.95
CA VAL A 560 -3.62 -10.20 31.40
C VAL A 560 -2.87 -8.96 31.92
N ILE A 561 -3.63 -7.88 32.12
CA ILE A 561 -3.11 -6.57 32.53
C ILE A 561 -3.08 -6.41 34.04
N HIS A 562 -1.91 -6.01 34.56
CA HIS A 562 -1.74 -5.54 35.93
C HIS A 562 -1.51 -4.03 35.92
N PRO A 563 -2.51 -3.19 36.23
CA PRO A 563 -2.33 -1.76 36.36
C PRO A 563 -1.30 -1.45 37.47
N GLN A 564 -0.33 -0.58 37.18
CA GLN A 564 0.62 -0.04 38.15
C GLN A 564 0.19 1.39 38.53
N ASP A 565 0.35 2.32 37.58
CA ASP A 565 -0.08 3.71 37.75
C ASP A 565 -1.25 4.08 36.81
N ALA A 566 -1.70 3.14 35.96
CA ALA A 566 -2.76 3.37 35.00
C ALA A 566 -4.16 3.27 35.64
N THR A 567 -5.05 4.12 35.21
CA THR A 567 -6.49 4.06 35.53
C THR A 567 -7.19 3.05 34.63
N VAL A 568 -7.99 2.16 35.23
CA VAL A 568 -8.81 1.18 34.48
C VAL A 568 -10.08 1.87 33.96
N LEU A 569 -10.22 1.90 32.64
CA LEU A 569 -11.40 2.45 31.94
C LEU A 569 -12.41 1.38 31.54
N GLY A 570 -11.96 0.14 31.34
CA GLY A 570 -12.81 -0.97 30.92
C GLY A 570 -12.35 -2.32 31.46
N ARG A 571 -13.31 -3.23 31.64
CA ARG A 571 -13.08 -4.59 32.17
C ARG A 571 -13.86 -5.62 31.35
N ILE A 572 -13.32 -6.85 31.25
CA ILE A 572 -14.10 -8.03 30.84
C ILE A 572 -14.94 -8.45 32.07
N VAL A 573 -16.25 -8.62 31.87
CA VAL A 573 -17.21 -8.91 32.93
C VAL A 573 -18.02 -10.18 32.67
N SER A 574 -17.61 -10.98 31.69
CA SER A 574 -18.26 -12.24 31.31
C SER A 574 -17.55 -13.48 31.83
N LEU A 575 -16.41 -13.31 32.53
CA LEU A 575 -15.61 -14.40 33.09
C LEU A 575 -15.79 -14.48 34.61
N ASP A 576 -15.23 -15.52 35.23
CA ASP A 576 -15.35 -15.76 36.69
C ASP A 576 -14.74 -14.64 37.55
N GLN A 577 -13.84 -13.85 36.96
CA GLN A 577 -13.26 -12.66 37.56
C GLN A 577 -13.20 -11.51 36.56
N ASP A 578 -13.22 -10.29 37.06
CA ASP A 578 -13.13 -9.08 36.25
C ASP A 578 -11.68 -8.81 35.85
N TYR A 579 -11.38 -8.85 34.53
CA TYR A 579 -10.07 -8.52 34.00
C TYR A 579 -10.02 -7.06 33.50
N PRO A 580 -9.06 -6.24 33.98
CA PRO A 580 -8.76 -4.96 33.34
C PRO A 580 -8.43 -5.17 31.86
N ILE A 581 -9.08 -4.42 30.95
CA ILE A 581 -8.86 -4.61 29.52
C ILE A 581 -8.62 -3.30 28.76
N VAL A 582 -9.14 -2.19 29.27
CA VAL A 582 -8.82 -0.85 28.74
C VAL A 582 -8.29 -0.03 29.91
N THR A 583 -7.05 0.50 29.74
CA THR A 583 -6.38 1.33 30.75
C THR A 583 -5.93 2.65 30.14
N SER A 584 -5.77 3.68 30.95
CA SER A 584 -5.27 5.00 30.56
C SER A 584 -4.23 5.49 31.57
N HIS A 585 -3.11 5.99 31.07
CA HIS A 585 -2.04 6.54 31.88
C HIS A 585 -1.60 7.90 31.33
N PRO A 586 -1.54 8.96 32.18
CA PRO A 586 -0.92 10.21 31.80
C PRO A 586 0.60 10.04 31.78
N TYR A 587 1.26 10.46 30.70
CA TYR A 587 2.71 10.39 30.59
C TYR A 587 3.27 11.67 29.97
N GLY A 588 4.06 12.43 30.72
CA GLY A 588 4.46 13.77 30.32
C GLY A 588 3.23 14.69 30.15
N ALA A 589 3.12 15.32 28.99
CA ALA A 589 1.95 16.16 28.65
C ALA A 589 0.82 15.38 27.92
N GLY A 590 1.04 14.09 27.61
CA GLY A 590 0.13 13.28 26.80
C GLY A 590 -0.58 12.17 27.55
N THR A 591 -1.17 11.26 26.80
CA THR A 591 -1.98 10.15 27.35
C THR A 591 -1.66 8.86 26.58
N ALA A 592 -1.39 7.79 27.31
CA ALA A 592 -1.21 6.44 26.77
C ALA A 592 -2.41 5.57 27.17
N ILE A 593 -3.08 4.96 26.21
CA ILE A 593 -4.24 4.07 26.39
C ILE A 593 -3.86 2.68 25.87
N TYR A 594 -4.04 1.66 26.71
CA TYR A 594 -3.82 0.27 26.30
C TYR A 594 -5.14 -0.48 26.25
N VAL A 595 -5.34 -1.24 25.17
CA VAL A 595 -6.47 -2.13 24.96
C VAL A 595 -5.92 -3.55 24.89
N GLY A 596 -6.13 -4.36 25.90
CA GLY A 596 -5.58 -5.73 26.01
C GLY A 596 -6.24 -6.75 25.08
N LEU A 597 -6.83 -6.30 23.98
CA LEU A 597 -7.40 -7.11 22.92
C LEU A 597 -6.70 -6.78 21.61
N PRO A 598 -6.62 -7.73 20.66
CA PRO A 598 -6.38 -7.37 19.27
C PRO A 598 -7.41 -6.33 18.80
N ALA A 599 -7.10 -5.62 17.73
CA ALA A 599 -8.04 -4.62 17.20
C ALA A 599 -9.40 -5.26 16.87
N ARG A 600 -10.42 -4.86 17.59
CA ARG A 600 -11.83 -5.29 17.42
C ARG A 600 -12.69 -4.07 17.15
N GLU A 601 -13.47 -4.13 16.08
CA GLU A 601 -14.24 -2.97 15.61
C GLU A 601 -15.21 -2.43 16.68
N ASP A 602 -15.90 -3.33 17.37
CA ASP A 602 -16.88 -2.94 18.42
C ASP A 602 -16.20 -2.16 19.56
N VAL A 603 -15.04 -2.64 20.01
CA VAL A 603 -14.28 -2.03 21.10
C VAL A 603 -13.61 -0.74 20.65
N LEU A 604 -12.89 -0.78 19.52
CA LEU A 604 -12.23 0.40 18.96
C LEU A 604 -13.26 1.45 18.52
N GLY A 605 -14.40 1.03 17.97
CA GLY A 605 -15.48 1.93 17.57
C GLY A 605 -16.02 2.79 18.72
N ALA A 606 -16.16 2.20 19.91
CA ALA A 606 -16.55 2.93 21.11
C ALA A 606 -15.43 3.84 21.63
N LEU A 607 -14.21 3.31 21.81
CA LEU A 607 -13.08 4.04 22.35
C LEU A 607 -12.63 5.20 21.44
N LEU A 608 -12.45 4.92 20.14
CA LEU A 608 -11.97 5.93 19.18
C LEU A 608 -13.04 6.98 18.91
N GLY A 609 -14.34 6.63 18.98
CA GLY A 609 -15.42 7.61 18.94
C GLY A 609 -15.31 8.63 20.07
N ASP A 610 -15.15 8.16 21.32
CA ASP A 610 -14.98 9.04 22.48
C ASP A 610 -13.69 9.91 22.37
N LEU A 611 -12.62 9.37 21.75
CA LEU A 611 -11.37 10.10 21.53
C LEU A 611 -11.46 11.16 20.42
N ILE A 612 -12.19 10.87 19.35
CA ILE A 612 -12.47 11.86 18.28
C ILE A 612 -13.10 13.11 18.90
N ASP A 613 -14.14 12.92 19.72
CA ASP A 613 -14.85 14.03 20.36
C ASP A 613 -13.95 14.76 21.37
N ARG A 614 -13.26 14.03 22.24
CA ARG A 614 -12.38 14.60 23.29
C ARG A 614 -11.21 15.39 22.73
N LEU A 615 -10.59 14.92 21.66
CA LEU A 615 -9.42 15.55 21.04
C LEU A 615 -9.79 16.60 19.98
N GLY A 616 -11.08 16.79 19.71
CA GLY A 616 -11.56 17.69 18.66
C GLY A 616 -10.94 17.34 17.31
N ILE A 617 -10.97 16.05 16.94
CA ILE A 617 -10.48 15.58 15.65
C ILE A 617 -11.49 15.97 14.59
N ASN A 618 -11.01 16.54 13.49
CA ASN A 618 -11.86 16.94 12.39
C ASN A 618 -12.53 15.73 11.74
N THR A 619 -13.85 15.74 11.70
CA THR A 619 -14.66 14.77 10.97
C THR A 619 -15.18 15.40 9.68
N GLY A 620 -15.45 14.57 8.69
CA GLY A 620 -16.22 14.99 7.51
C GLY A 620 -17.69 15.29 7.86
N PRO A 621 -18.52 15.58 6.85
CA PRO A 621 -19.95 15.76 7.05
C PRO A 621 -20.60 14.54 7.72
N VAL A 622 -21.55 14.78 8.59
CA VAL A 622 -22.40 13.70 9.17
C VAL A 622 -23.33 13.19 8.08
N VAL A 623 -23.26 11.90 7.81
CA VAL A 623 -24.02 11.25 6.73
C VAL A 623 -24.62 9.91 7.19
N PRO A 624 -25.63 9.40 6.49
CA PRO A 624 -26.15 8.05 6.74
C PRO A 624 -25.07 6.97 6.55
N GLY A 625 -25.23 5.83 7.21
CA GLY A 625 -24.38 4.67 7.01
C GLY A 625 -24.30 4.25 5.53
N GLY A 626 -23.12 3.83 5.08
CA GLY A 626 -22.86 3.48 3.68
C GLY A 626 -22.62 4.68 2.74
N VAL A 627 -22.48 5.88 3.30
CA VAL A 627 -22.10 7.09 2.54
C VAL A 627 -20.72 7.57 2.98
N MET A 628 -19.83 7.79 2.01
CA MET A 628 -18.59 8.56 2.22
C MET A 628 -18.85 10.03 1.93
N ALA A 629 -18.20 10.91 2.68
CA ALA A 629 -18.26 12.34 2.44
C ALA A 629 -16.91 13.01 2.70
N ARG A 630 -16.56 14.00 1.88
CA ARG A 630 -15.33 14.81 2.06
C ARG A 630 -15.66 16.29 1.85
N ARG A 631 -15.10 17.11 2.71
CA ARG A 631 -15.10 18.56 2.54
C ARG A 631 -13.88 18.96 1.72
N ILE A 632 -14.10 19.44 0.50
CA ILE A 632 -13.03 19.86 -0.41
C ILE A 632 -12.48 21.22 0.00
N ASP A 633 -13.40 22.18 0.25
CA ASP A 633 -13.11 23.52 0.76
C ASP A 633 -14.27 24.06 1.60
N ALA A 634 -14.32 25.36 1.83
CA ALA A 634 -15.34 25.99 2.68
C ALA A 634 -16.77 25.78 2.17
N THR A 635 -16.95 25.67 0.85
CA THR A 635 -18.26 25.63 0.18
C THR A 635 -18.53 24.31 -0.56
N HIS A 636 -17.52 23.54 -0.89
CA HIS A 636 -17.68 22.35 -1.71
C HIS A 636 -17.61 21.05 -0.89
N LEU A 637 -18.60 20.18 -1.09
CA LEU A 637 -18.74 18.88 -0.45
C LEU A 637 -18.92 17.78 -1.51
N LEU A 638 -18.19 16.70 -1.36
CA LEU A 638 -18.33 15.50 -2.17
C LEU A 638 -18.93 14.38 -1.34
N TYR A 639 -20.01 13.79 -1.83
CA TYR A 639 -20.70 12.65 -1.26
C TYR A 639 -20.64 11.45 -2.21
N LEU A 640 -20.65 10.25 -1.67
CA LEU A 640 -20.64 9.01 -2.43
C LEU A 640 -21.47 7.95 -1.71
N ASN A 641 -22.48 7.43 -2.37
CA ASN A 641 -23.22 6.27 -1.88
C ASN A 641 -22.48 4.98 -2.25
N LEU A 642 -22.04 4.23 -1.25
CA LEU A 642 -21.35 2.95 -1.43
C LEU A 642 -22.31 1.76 -1.61
N GLU A 643 -23.61 1.94 -1.38
CA GLU A 643 -24.60 0.88 -1.29
C GLU A 643 -25.57 0.87 -2.47
N GLY A 644 -26.22 -0.29 -2.65
CA GLY A 644 -27.26 -0.49 -3.68
C GLY A 644 -28.65 0.05 -3.34
N THR A 645 -28.77 0.88 -2.27
CA THR A 645 -30.01 1.52 -1.84
C THR A 645 -29.85 3.02 -1.85
N ALA A 646 -30.87 3.75 -2.30
CA ALA A 646 -30.85 5.20 -2.27
C ALA A 646 -30.76 5.73 -0.83
N LYS A 647 -30.04 6.83 -0.65
CA LYS A 647 -29.86 7.53 0.63
C LYS A 647 -30.42 8.95 0.52
N ARG A 648 -30.79 9.54 1.64
CA ARG A 648 -31.16 10.94 1.74
C ARG A 648 -30.06 11.68 2.50
N ILE A 649 -29.51 12.73 1.88
CA ILE A 649 -28.52 13.59 2.49
C ILE A 649 -29.19 14.87 2.95
N GLU A 650 -29.10 15.15 4.25
CA GLU A 650 -29.58 16.39 4.84
C GLU A 650 -28.58 17.52 4.63
N LEU A 651 -29.07 18.68 4.22
CA LEU A 651 -28.29 19.91 4.04
C LEU A 651 -28.73 20.96 5.08
N LYS A 652 -27.87 21.90 5.37
CA LYS A 652 -28.24 23.12 6.09
C LYS A 652 -28.41 24.26 5.07
N GLY A 653 -29.58 24.33 4.43
CA GLY A 653 -29.91 25.37 3.47
C GLY A 653 -29.81 24.93 2.01
N LYS A 654 -29.33 25.82 1.14
CA LYS A 654 -29.31 25.59 -0.32
C LYS A 654 -27.96 25.02 -0.79
N ALA A 655 -28.01 24.19 -1.81
CA ALA A 655 -26.83 23.72 -2.51
C ALA A 655 -27.09 23.58 -4.03
N ARG A 656 -26.02 23.70 -4.82
CA ARG A 656 -26.07 23.40 -6.25
C ARG A 656 -25.16 22.21 -6.57
N SER A 657 -25.71 21.24 -7.28
CA SER A 657 -24.91 20.13 -7.83
C SER A 657 -24.00 20.64 -8.94
N ILE A 658 -22.70 20.35 -8.80
CA ILE A 658 -21.71 20.60 -9.85
C ILE A 658 -21.81 19.50 -10.91
N LEU A 659 -22.11 18.25 -10.55
CA LEU A 659 -22.18 17.15 -11.50
C LEU A 659 -23.43 17.22 -12.39
N ASN A 660 -24.60 17.54 -11.81
CA ASN A 660 -25.89 17.41 -12.46
C ASN A 660 -26.58 18.76 -12.77
N ASP A 661 -25.97 19.90 -12.41
CA ASP A 661 -26.48 21.25 -12.58
C ASP A 661 -27.88 21.48 -11.96
N ARG A 662 -28.17 20.77 -10.82
CA ARG A 662 -29.44 20.86 -10.08
C ARG A 662 -29.28 21.68 -8.81
N ASP A 663 -30.33 22.39 -8.44
CA ASP A 663 -30.39 23.07 -7.15
C ASP A 663 -31.14 22.19 -6.13
N TYR A 664 -30.65 22.17 -4.89
CA TYR A 664 -31.21 21.45 -3.77
C TYR A 664 -31.54 22.41 -2.62
N VAL A 665 -32.54 22.08 -1.84
CA VAL A 665 -32.96 22.82 -0.63
C VAL A 665 -33.15 21.81 0.50
N ASP A 666 -32.47 22.02 1.60
CA ASP A 666 -32.52 21.25 2.85
C ASP A 666 -32.14 19.76 2.73
N ALA A 667 -32.27 19.14 1.57
CA ALA A 667 -31.85 17.76 1.35
C ALA A 667 -31.78 17.39 -0.14
N PHE A 668 -31.12 16.28 -0.45
CA PHE A 668 -31.16 15.66 -1.76
C PHE A 668 -31.12 14.12 -1.69
N PRO A 669 -31.71 13.43 -2.69
CA PRO A 669 -31.53 11.99 -2.84
C PRO A 669 -30.14 11.68 -3.40
N LEU A 670 -29.49 10.67 -2.86
CA LEU A 670 -28.23 10.13 -3.37
C LEU A 670 -28.49 8.70 -3.84
N ASP A 671 -28.58 8.52 -5.15
CA ASP A 671 -28.93 7.24 -5.78
C ASP A 671 -27.87 6.15 -5.49
N PRO A 672 -28.18 4.86 -5.67
CA PRO A 672 -27.27 3.75 -5.46
C PRO A 672 -25.97 3.91 -6.26
N TYR A 673 -24.82 3.75 -5.58
CA TYR A 673 -23.47 3.82 -6.18
C TYR A 673 -23.11 5.17 -6.83
N GLN A 674 -23.88 6.22 -6.59
CA GLN A 674 -23.69 7.53 -7.22
C GLN A 674 -22.87 8.49 -6.32
N PRO A 675 -21.98 9.28 -6.92
CA PRO A 675 -21.41 10.46 -6.31
C PRO A 675 -22.34 11.67 -6.48
N GLU A 676 -22.23 12.63 -5.58
CA GLU A 676 -22.79 13.97 -5.74
C GLU A 676 -21.80 15.01 -5.22
N PHE A 677 -21.48 15.98 -6.05
CA PHE A 677 -20.58 17.07 -5.71
C PHE A 677 -21.34 18.39 -5.69
N VAL A 678 -21.44 19.00 -4.53
CA VAL A 678 -22.28 20.18 -4.32
C VAL A 678 -21.50 21.39 -3.84
N GLU A 679 -21.91 22.56 -4.31
CA GLU A 679 -21.57 23.85 -3.78
C GLU A 679 -22.65 24.32 -2.80
N ILE A 680 -22.32 24.51 -1.52
CA ILE A 680 -23.23 25.08 -0.53
C ILE A 680 -23.39 26.57 -0.81
N ARG A 681 -24.64 27.03 -0.84
CA ARG A 681 -25.00 28.43 -1.07
C ARG A 681 -25.65 29.02 0.18
N PRO A 682 -25.38 30.32 0.46
CA PRO A 682 -25.97 31.00 1.61
C PRO A 682 -27.52 31.01 1.59
#